data_d60df9042a90a7e6078aca5252fe1080
#
_entry.id   d60df9042a90a7e6078aca5252fe1080
#
_cell.length_a   1.000
_cell.length_b   1.000
_cell.length_c   1.000
_cell.angle_alpha   90.00
_cell.angle_beta   90.00
_cell.angle_gamma   90.00
#
_symmetry.space_group_name_H-M   'P 1'
#
loop_
_entity.id
_entity.type
_entity.pdbx_description
1 polymer ?
#
loop_
_entity_poly.entity_id
_entity_poly.type
_entity_poly.pdbx_seq_one_letter_code
_entity_poly.pdbx_strand_id
1 'polypeptide(L)'
;MDILSIVCIFFYLGRSWGQEQTYVVSAPQVFYVGTSENVVIQVHGYTESFAVTIAIKSYPDRSFTYSFGQVNLSPENKFQSSANLTLQPKDLSRGPNVVSHVYLEVVSAYFSKATKIPLRYDNGFLFIQTDKSIYNSDQSVKVRIYALDEDLKPSQREVTLTFIDPEGSEVAVVGKKNYTGIISFPDFKIPSDAKHGLWTIKAKYKEDLTTTGTTYFEIKSHGLYSVKPHFFILIEPENYFISHKNFEDFKITIKAGYSYNKNVTEAEVSVFFGIREDLDDGGKEMMPEATQKTKLIDGVAQINFNTSKAIKNLSYESLKDLNNKYLNIFVKVQESTGRFFQETEVTDVKYVLSPYTLDLVATPLFLKPGIPYSVKVRVKDAFAHFVGGIAVTLKAKTVDKTQKKRDLDPRKSTTNYNDGIASFVVNVPSDVTTLEFHVKTDDPDLPEEYEASNNYQAVAYSSRSQSFLSLSWTDSYKSLLVGEHLSITITPKSPYVDKITHYNYLVSSKGKIVHFGTEKKLPGSSYQLLNLSVTQHMVPTARLLVYYVVTGDQTAELVSDSVCLNIEEKCGNQLQIHLSPNKEVHSPGEAVSLTMETQSESWVALSSVSSAIYGDQERSKNSLERVLRSLDKSYQDCGAGGGRNNAEVFYLAGLTLLTNANADDSQQDDGSFKKILRSRRNLKEEIKNLKEEIENLASKFKHPLIRKCCYDGAYRQQESCEERAARITIGRNCVRAFSQCCNLAQQVRSNISHHPQLLGHAGTLLTIISSSVSSIFLENWLWKVYHVPKRRQLELMLPDFLTTWEIQGIGISNKGLCVADVLQLQVYKDHFLAINNNVPRVD
;
A
#
# COMPACT_ATOMS: atom_id res chain seq x y z
N MET A 1 -36.45 -47.31 -48.01
CA MET A 1 -35.52 -46.48 -47.17
C MET A 1 -34.13 -46.90 -47.58
N ASP A 2 -33.45 -46.02 -48.27
CA ASP A 2 -32.16 -46.29 -48.92
C ASP A 2 -31.08 -46.44 -47.84
N ILE A 3 -30.21 -47.44 -48.04
CA ILE A 3 -29.02 -47.68 -47.20
C ILE A 3 -28.24 -46.44 -46.98
N LEU A 4 -28.21 -45.48 -47.94
CA LEU A 4 -27.60 -44.19 -47.83
C LEU A 4 -28.19 -43.31 -46.70
N SER A 5 -29.53 -43.35 -46.50
CA SER A 5 -30.24 -42.63 -45.45
C SER A 5 -29.91 -43.20 -44.05
N ILE A 6 -29.75 -44.52 -43.98
CA ILE A 6 -29.34 -45.16 -42.72
C ILE A 6 -27.88 -44.82 -42.36
N VAL A 7 -27.00 -44.81 -43.36
CA VAL A 7 -25.60 -44.41 -43.14
C VAL A 7 -25.50 -42.93 -42.74
N CYS A 8 -26.30 -42.04 -43.38
CA CYS A 8 -26.37 -40.65 -42.96
C CYS A 8 -26.92 -40.45 -41.55
N ILE A 9 -27.93 -41.25 -41.15
CA ILE A 9 -28.44 -41.24 -39.76
C ILE A 9 -27.40 -41.75 -38.78
N PHE A 10 -26.64 -42.80 -39.11
CA PHE A 10 -25.51 -43.26 -38.28
C PHE A 10 -24.36 -42.27 -38.22
N PHE A 11 -24.06 -41.53 -39.29
CA PHE A 11 -23.10 -40.41 -39.25
C PHE A 11 -23.61 -39.23 -38.47
N TYR A 12 -24.93 -38.99 -38.45
CA TYR A 12 -25.54 -37.94 -37.62
C TYR A 12 -25.67 -38.34 -36.14
N LEU A 13 -25.92 -39.60 -35.84
CA LEU A 13 -26.01 -40.18 -34.50
C LEU A 13 -24.62 -40.49 -33.90
N GLY A 14 -23.59 -40.62 -34.74
CA GLY A 14 -22.20 -40.85 -34.31
C GLY A 14 -21.40 -39.59 -33.96
N ARG A 15 -21.95 -38.40 -34.12
CA ARG A 15 -21.44 -37.21 -33.43
C ARG A 15 -21.84 -37.32 -31.96
N SER A 16 -21.07 -38.08 -31.20
CA SER A 16 -21.09 -37.95 -29.74
C SER A 16 -20.84 -36.49 -29.43
N TRP A 17 -21.73 -35.94 -28.68
CA TRP A 17 -21.61 -34.57 -28.14
C TRP A 17 -20.47 -34.63 -27.13
N GLY A 18 -19.25 -34.85 -27.61
CA GLY A 18 -18.03 -34.71 -26.82
C GLY A 18 -17.88 -33.25 -26.40
N GLN A 19 -17.63 -33.04 -25.17
CA GLN A 19 -17.23 -31.75 -24.69
C GLN A 19 -16.01 -31.30 -25.51
N GLU A 20 -16.02 -30.08 -26.04
CA GLU A 20 -14.89 -29.54 -26.82
C GLU A 20 -13.61 -29.56 -25.97
N GLN A 21 -12.55 -30.11 -26.52
CA GLN A 21 -11.26 -30.22 -25.82
C GLN A 21 -10.69 -28.85 -25.54
N THR A 22 -10.54 -28.54 -24.26
CA THR A 22 -10.10 -27.21 -23.81
C THR A 22 -8.94 -27.37 -22.84
N TYR A 23 -7.94 -26.49 -22.96
CA TYR A 23 -6.85 -26.39 -22.00
C TYR A 23 -6.79 -24.99 -21.40
N VAL A 24 -6.37 -24.92 -20.14
CA VAL A 24 -6.10 -23.68 -19.39
C VAL A 24 -4.75 -23.83 -18.72
N VAL A 25 -3.80 -23.00 -19.10
CA VAL A 25 -2.49 -22.89 -18.46
C VAL A 25 -2.41 -21.57 -17.74
N SER A 26 -2.08 -21.63 -16.47
CA SER A 26 -1.94 -20.48 -15.60
C SER A 26 -0.52 -20.40 -15.06
N ALA A 27 0.09 -19.24 -15.20
CA ALA A 27 1.44 -18.97 -14.72
C ALA A 27 1.50 -17.60 -14.05
N PRO A 28 2.50 -17.29 -13.21
CA PRO A 28 2.78 -15.94 -12.77
C PRO A 28 3.01 -14.99 -13.95
N GLN A 29 2.61 -13.72 -13.80
CA GLN A 29 2.82 -12.70 -14.83
C GLN A 29 4.30 -12.34 -15.03
N VAL A 30 5.11 -12.53 -13.99
CA VAL A 30 6.52 -12.19 -13.96
C VAL A 30 7.27 -13.37 -13.36
N PHE A 31 8.37 -13.78 -13.97
CA PHE A 31 9.25 -14.79 -13.40
C PHE A 31 10.44 -14.14 -12.70
N TYR A 32 10.74 -14.61 -11.51
CA TYR A 32 11.90 -14.16 -10.73
C TYR A 32 13.08 -15.12 -10.94
N VAL A 33 14.21 -14.55 -11.33
CA VAL A 33 15.43 -15.31 -11.56
C VAL A 33 15.98 -15.84 -10.23
N GLY A 34 16.29 -17.13 -10.17
CA GLY A 34 16.77 -17.79 -8.95
C GLY A 34 15.67 -18.35 -8.05
N THR A 35 14.39 -18.19 -8.42
CA THR A 35 13.26 -18.76 -7.68
C THR A 35 12.53 -19.81 -8.49
N SER A 36 11.75 -20.64 -7.80
CA SER A 36 10.90 -21.64 -8.43
C SER A 36 9.51 -21.04 -8.72
N GLU A 37 9.09 -21.14 -9.98
CA GLU A 37 7.79 -20.66 -10.45
C GLU A 37 6.88 -21.83 -10.76
N ASN A 38 5.69 -21.82 -10.17
CA ASN A 38 4.70 -22.87 -10.37
C ASN A 38 3.79 -22.56 -11.56
N VAL A 39 3.80 -23.41 -12.57
CA VAL A 39 2.93 -23.30 -13.74
C VAL A 39 1.89 -24.43 -13.69
N VAL A 40 0.62 -24.03 -13.66
CA VAL A 40 -0.51 -24.97 -13.52
C VAL A 40 -1.19 -25.19 -14.85
N ILE A 41 -1.52 -26.45 -15.15
CA ILE A 41 -2.32 -26.83 -16.31
C ILE A 41 -3.55 -27.61 -15.88
N GLN A 42 -4.69 -27.23 -16.42
CA GLN A 42 -5.99 -27.86 -16.21
C GLN A 42 -6.66 -28.03 -17.57
N VAL A 43 -7.12 -29.23 -17.89
CA VAL A 43 -7.73 -29.52 -19.19
C VAL A 43 -9.12 -30.14 -19.04
N HIS A 44 -9.96 -29.96 -20.06
CA HIS A 44 -11.34 -30.42 -20.09
C HIS A 44 -11.65 -31.12 -21.42
N GLY A 45 -12.59 -32.03 -21.41
CA GLY A 45 -13.03 -32.73 -22.61
C GLY A 45 -12.07 -33.80 -23.10
N TYR A 46 -11.09 -34.19 -22.31
CA TYR A 46 -10.16 -35.30 -22.58
C TYR A 46 -10.57 -36.53 -21.80
N THR A 47 -10.38 -37.70 -22.41
CA THR A 47 -10.69 -39.01 -21.81
C THR A 47 -9.46 -39.91 -21.65
N GLU A 48 -8.44 -39.68 -22.47
CA GLU A 48 -7.18 -40.42 -22.44
C GLU A 48 -6.08 -39.66 -21.73
N SER A 49 -5.20 -40.38 -21.06
CA SER A 49 -4.03 -39.78 -20.39
C SER A 49 -2.98 -39.37 -21.43
N PHE A 50 -2.38 -38.20 -21.25
CA PHE A 50 -1.32 -37.70 -22.11
C PHE A 50 -0.32 -36.85 -21.33
N ALA A 51 0.89 -36.79 -21.90
CA ALA A 51 1.96 -35.98 -21.33
C ALA A 51 1.96 -34.55 -21.89
N VAL A 52 2.33 -33.59 -21.05
CA VAL A 52 2.53 -32.18 -21.40
C VAL A 52 3.91 -31.77 -20.96
N THR A 53 4.65 -31.12 -21.85
CA THR A 53 5.94 -30.51 -21.55
C THR A 53 5.72 -29.01 -21.35
N ILE A 54 6.18 -28.48 -20.22
CA ILE A 54 6.16 -27.05 -19.89
C ILE A 54 7.61 -26.62 -19.82
N ALA A 55 8.02 -25.62 -20.63
CA ALA A 55 9.40 -25.20 -20.75
C ALA A 55 9.53 -23.67 -20.73
N ILE A 56 10.65 -23.21 -20.17
CA ILE A 56 11.08 -21.82 -20.28
C ILE A 56 12.19 -21.75 -21.32
N LYS A 57 11.94 -20.96 -22.38
CA LYS A 57 12.85 -20.86 -23.54
C LYS A 57 13.35 -19.43 -23.74
N SER A 58 14.48 -19.31 -24.45
CA SER A 58 15.09 -18.03 -24.79
C SER A 58 14.16 -17.17 -25.64
N TYR A 59 14.26 -15.85 -25.41
CA TYR A 59 13.59 -14.84 -26.22
C TYR A 59 14.64 -14.06 -27.02
N PRO A 60 14.46 -13.76 -28.29
CA PRO A 60 13.25 -14.00 -29.11
C PRO A 60 13.24 -15.33 -29.89
N ASP A 61 14.33 -16.09 -29.94
CA ASP A 61 14.60 -17.18 -30.91
C ASP A 61 14.11 -18.57 -30.48
N ARG A 62 13.80 -18.78 -29.20
CA ARG A 62 13.42 -20.07 -28.58
C ARG A 62 14.45 -21.19 -28.75
N SER A 63 15.70 -20.84 -29.07
CA SER A 63 16.75 -21.80 -29.39
C SER A 63 17.28 -22.54 -28.16
N PHE A 64 17.24 -21.88 -27.00
CA PHE A 64 17.74 -22.44 -25.76
C PHE A 64 16.61 -22.69 -24.75
N THR A 65 16.67 -23.84 -24.07
CA THR A 65 15.72 -24.18 -22.98
C THR A 65 16.43 -23.99 -21.64
N TYR A 66 15.97 -23.05 -20.85
CA TYR A 66 16.51 -22.76 -19.52
C TYR A 66 16.04 -23.76 -18.46
N SER A 67 14.76 -24.11 -18.51
CA SER A 67 14.14 -25.04 -17.56
C SER A 67 12.95 -25.73 -18.24
N PHE A 68 12.68 -26.97 -17.88
CA PHE A 68 11.47 -27.68 -18.33
C PHE A 68 10.99 -28.67 -17.29
N GLY A 69 9.70 -28.96 -17.34
CA GLY A 69 9.04 -30.00 -16.58
C GLY A 69 8.08 -30.78 -17.46
N GLN A 70 7.98 -32.06 -17.26
CA GLN A 70 7.00 -32.91 -17.91
C GLN A 70 5.96 -33.37 -16.89
N VAL A 71 4.69 -33.19 -17.21
CA VAL A 71 3.56 -33.58 -16.38
C VAL A 71 2.65 -34.50 -17.15
N ASN A 72 2.05 -35.46 -16.46
CA ASN A 72 1.07 -36.36 -17.05
C ASN A 72 -0.34 -35.96 -16.59
N LEU A 73 -1.25 -35.77 -17.51
CA LEU A 73 -2.66 -35.46 -17.26
C LEU A 73 -3.48 -36.75 -17.46
N SER A 74 -4.24 -37.13 -16.44
CA SER A 74 -4.98 -38.36 -16.41
C SER A 74 -6.28 -38.23 -15.59
N PRO A 75 -7.22 -39.13 -15.70
CA PRO A 75 -8.41 -39.16 -14.84
C PRO A 75 -8.09 -39.21 -13.35
N GLU A 76 -6.98 -39.83 -12.96
CA GLU A 76 -6.54 -39.98 -11.57
C GLU A 76 -6.22 -38.64 -10.92
N ASN A 77 -5.57 -37.70 -11.66
CA ASN A 77 -5.30 -36.36 -11.19
C ASN A 77 -6.35 -35.33 -11.65
N LYS A 78 -7.53 -35.82 -12.06
CA LYS A 78 -8.64 -35.00 -12.57
C LYS A 78 -8.22 -34.10 -13.75
N PHE A 79 -7.31 -34.54 -14.59
CA PHE A 79 -6.75 -33.81 -15.72
C PHE A 79 -6.15 -32.47 -15.35
N GLN A 80 -5.46 -32.39 -14.22
CA GLN A 80 -4.74 -31.20 -13.74
C GLN A 80 -3.39 -31.57 -13.14
N SER A 81 -2.42 -30.68 -13.32
CA SER A 81 -1.08 -30.86 -12.74
C SER A 81 -0.33 -29.52 -12.75
N SER A 82 0.84 -29.51 -12.15
CA SER A 82 1.71 -28.34 -12.18
C SER A 82 3.18 -28.75 -12.32
N ALA A 83 3.97 -27.84 -12.91
CA ALA A 83 5.42 -27.95 -12.97
C ALA A 83 6.08 -26.77 -12.28
N ASN A 84 7.06 -27.06 -11.43
CA ASN A 84 7.93 -26.05 -10.84
C ASN A 84 9.13 -25.84 -11.74
N LEU A 85 9.32 -24.64 -12.24
CA LEU A 85 10.38 -24.25 -13.15
C LEU A 85 11.27 -23.20 -12.50
N THR A 86 12.58 -23.35 -12.59
CA THR A 86 13.55 -22.43 -12.00
C THR A 86 14.52 -21.90 -13.07
N LEU A 87 14.65 -20.58 -13.14
CA LEU A 87 15.64 -19.89 -13.95
C LEU A 87 16.90 -19.67 -13.12
N GLN A 88 18.01 -20.29 -13.51
CA GLN A 88 19.28 -20.10 -12.82
C GLN A 88 19.96 -18.80 -13.30
N PRO A 89 20.48 -17.94 -12.41
CA PRO A 89 21.17 -16.71 -12.82
C PRO A 89 22.35 -16.95 -13.78
N LYS A 90 23.10 -18.05 -13.56
CA LYS A 90 24.24 -18.47 -14.39
C LYS A 90 23.86 -18.76 -15.85
N ASP A 91 22.64 -19.16 -16.12
CA ASP A 91 22.18 -19.50 -17.47
C ASP A 91 21.81 -18.24 -18.29
N LEU A 92 21.50 -17.15 -17.60
CA LEU A 92 21.12 -15.85 -18.18
C LEU A 92 22.31 -14.90 -18.37
N SER A 93 23.46 -15.17 -17.78
CA SER A 93 24.67 -14.33 -17.81
C SER A 93 25.59 -14.54 -19.05
N ARG A 94 25.15 -15.27 -20.06
CA ARG A 94 25.97 -15.64 -21.23
C ARG A 94 26.12 -14.55 -22.29
N GLY A 95 25.58 -13.34 -22.09
CA GLY A 95 25.65 -12.27 -23.07
C GLY A 95 25.93 -10.89 -22.47
N PRO A 96 26.27 -9.89 -23.27
CA PRO A 96 26.53 -8.53 -22.81
C PRO A 96 25.28 -7.79 -22.34
N ASN A 97 24.10 -8.29 -22.68
CA ASN A 97 22.81 -7.66 -22.34
C ASN A 97 22.03 -8.51 -21.33
N VAL A 98 21.40 -7.83 -20.40
CA VAL A 98 20.51 -8.47 -19.41
C VAL A 98 19.26 -9.01 -20.10
N VAL A 99 18.97 -10.29 -19.93
CA VAL A 99 17.77 -10.92 -20.49
C VAL A 99 16.54 -10.39 -19.74
N SER A 100 15.68 -9.67 -20.43
CA SER A 100 14.48 -9.06 -19.84
C SER A 100 13.21 -9.91 -19.94
N HIS A 101 13.19 -10.88 -20.85
CA HIS A 101 12.02 -11.72 -21.14
C HIS A 101 12.43 -13.13 -21.51
N VAL A 102 11.51 -14.06 -21.31
CA VAL A 102 11.58 -15.46 -21.78
C VAL A 102 10.26 -15.85 -22.43
N TYR A 103 10.25 -16.98 -23.12
CA TYR A 103 9.03 -17.67 -23.53
C TYR A 103 8.68 -18.77 -22.54
N LEU A 104 7.43 -18.78 -22.07
CA LEU A 104 6.80 -19.96 -21.49
C LEU A 104 6.13 -20.71 -22.63
N GLU A 105 6.59 -21.95 -22.89
CA GLU A 105 6.08 -22.81 -23.95
C GLU A 105 5.45 -24.06 -23.32
N VAL A 106 4.27 -24.39 -23.79
CA VAL A 106 3.53 -25.60 -23.34
C VAL A 106 3.20 -26.42 -24.57
N VAL A 107 3.66 -27.68 -24.59
CA VAL A 107 3.54 -28.59 -25.74
C VAL A 107 3.00 -29.93 -25.30
N SER A 108 2.02 -30.43 -26.05
CA SER A 108 1.47 -31.77 -25.92
C SER A 108 1.20 -32.36 -27.29
N ALA A 109 0.69 -33.58 -27.35
CA ALA A 109 0.20 -34.16 -28.59
C ALA A 109 -1.01 -33.44 -29.20
N TYR A 110 -1.76 -32.68 -28.38
CA TYR A 110 -3.02 -32.03 -28.77
C TYR A 110 -2.91 -30.53 -28.99
N PHE A 111 -1.95 -29.85 -28.38
CA PHE A 111 -1.77 -28.42 -28.51
C PHE A 111 -0.33 -28.00 -28.28
N SER A 112 0.04 -26.86 -28.86
CA SER A 112 1.30 -26.16 -28.61
C SER A 112 1.03 -24.66 -28.53
N LYS A 113 1.44 -24.03 -27.44
CA LYS A 113 1.30 -22.59 -27.22
C LYS A 113 2.51 -22.04 -26.49
N ALA A 114 2.82 -20.78 -26.78
CA ALA A 114 3.88 -20.05 -26.08
C ALA A 114 3.46 -18.61 -25.81
N THR A 115 3.93 -18.04 -24.71
CA THR A 115 3.72 -16.66 -24.36
C THR A 115 5.00 -16.02 -23.81
N LYS A 116 5.14 -14.74 -24.01
CA LYS A 116 6.26 -13.94 -23.52
C LYS A 116 6.03 -13.56 -22.07
N ILE A 117 7.01 -13.84 -21.20
CA ILE A 117 6.96 -13.50 -19.76
C ILE A 117 8.16 -12.62 -19.43
N PRO A 118 7.96 -11.46 -18.76
CA PRO A 118 9.05 -10.62 -18.28
C PRO A 118 9.79 -11.26 -17.11
N LEU A 119 11.10 -10.98 -17.02
CA LEU A 119 11.94 -11.43 -15.92
C LEU A 119 12.22 -10.30 -14.93
N ARG A 120 12.34 -10.67 -13.67
CA ARG A 120 12.87 -9.82 -12.59
C ARG A 120 14.01 -10.53 -11.88
N TYR A 121 14.98 -9.72 -11.45
CA TYR A 121 16.21 -10.20 -10.81
C TYR A 121 16.27 -9.86 -9.31
N ASP A 122 15.30 -9.08 -8.82
CA ASP A 122 15.19 -8.62 -7.45
C ASP A 122 14.36 -9.58 -6.60
N ASN A 123 14.82 -10.80 -6.41
CA ASN A 123 14.15 -11.78 -5.56
C ASN A 123 14.52 -11.61 -4.07
N GLY A 124 13.63 -12.11 -3.18
CA GLY A 124 13.76 -11.93 -1.74
C GLY A 124 13.42 -10.51 -1.29
N PHE A 125 13.60 -10.24 0.01
CA PHE A 125 13.20 -8.98 0.62
C PHE A 125 14.34 -8.41 1.46
N LEU A 126 14.51 -7.09 1.42
CA LEU A 126 15.43 -6.35 2.26
C LEU A 126 14.68 -5.21 2.95
N PHE A 127 14.52 -5.33 4.24
CA PHE A 127 13.95 -4.26 5.06
C PHE A 127 15.09 -3.53 5.78
N ILE A 128 15.22 -2.21 5.54
CA ILE A 128 16.29 -1.38 6.09
C ILE A 128 15.73 -0.60 7.28
N GLN A 129 16.40 -0.69 8.42
CA GLN A 129 16.09 0.09 9.60
C GLN A 129 17.29 0.92 10.02
N THR A 130 17.04 2.22 10.26
CA THR A 130 18.00 3.15 10.88
C THR A 130 17.63 3.39 12.33
N ASP A 131 18.60 3.75 13.16
CA ASP A 131 18.36 4.07 14.57
C ASP A 131 17.61 5.38 14.76
N LYS A 132 17.72 6.31 13.79
CA LYS A 132 17.04 7.60 13.76
C LYS A 132 16.63 7.95 12.33
N SER A 133 15.74 8.88 12.18
CA SER A 133 15.37 9.47 10.89
C SER A 133 16.12 10.76 10.56
N ILE A 134 16.67 11.44 11.59
CA ILE A 134 17.35 12.73 11.45
C ILE A 134 18.66 12.69 12.22
N TYR A 135 19.70 13.23 11.61
CA TYR A 135 21.06 13.28 12.16
C TYR A 135 21.68 14.66 12.03
N ASN A 136 22.67 14.92 12.89
CA ASN A 136 23.61 16.02 12.75
C ASN A 136 24.90 15.53 12.09
N SER A 137 25.69 16.44 11.55
CA SER A 137 26.93 16.12 10.81
C SER A 137 28.04 15.50 11.66
N ASP A 138 27.95 15.52 12.98
CA ASP A 138 28.91 14.90 13.92
C ASP A 138 28.49 13.49 14.41
N GLN A 139 27.31 13.04 13.97
CA GLN A 139 26.75 11.76 14.38
C GLN A 139 27.10 10.64 13.40
N SER A 140 26.83 9.41 13.83
CA SER A 140 26.91 8.22 12.98
C SER A 140 25.55 7.60 12.79
N VAL A 141 25.26 7.16 11.57
CA VAL A 141 24.03 6.44 11.23
C VAL A 141 24.23 4.97 11.49
N LYS A 142 23.44 4.40 12.40
CA LYS A 142 23.41 2.96 12.64
C LYS A 142 22.36 2.33 11.74
N VAL A 143 22.77 1.32 10.99
CA VAL A 143 21.90 0.64 10.03
C VAL A 143 21.90 -0.85 10.29
N ARG A 144 20.70 -1.44 10.28
CA ARG A 144 20.53 -2.88 10.20
C ARG A 144 19.53 -3.25 9.13
N ILE A 145 19.74 -4.40 8.55
CA ILE A 145 18.89 -4.93 7.48
C ILE A 145 18.35 -6.29 7.90
N TYR A 146 17.07 -6.49 7.63
CA TYR A 146 16.40 -7.78 7.69
C TYR A 146 16.43 -8.36 6.29
N ALA A 147 17.26 -9.40 6.11
CA ALA A 147 17.46 -10.05 4.82
C ALA A 147 16.66 -11.36 4.77
N LEU A 148 15.64 -11.40 3.93
CA LEU A 148 14.68 -12.48 3.85
C LEU A 148 14.65 -13.05 2.43
N ASP A 149 14.42 -14.36 2.32
CA ASP A 149 14.08 -15.01 1.06
C ASP A 149 12.63 -14.78 0.66
N GLU A 150 12.16 -15.39 -0.40
CA GLU A 150 10.78 -15.28 -0.89
C GLU A 150 9.72 -15.87 0.06
N ASP A 151 10.12 -16.75 0.98
CA ASP A 151 9.25 -17.33 2.02
C ASP A 151 9.30 -16.55 3.34
N LEU A 152 9.96 -15.39 3.36
CA LEU A 152 10.22 -14.55 4.53
C LEU A 152 11.11 -15.21 5.59
N LYS A 153 11.89 -16.21 5.20
CA LYS A 153 12.91 -16.86 6.05
C LYS A 153 14.25 -16.16 5.92
N PRO A 154 15.18 -16.39 6.87
CA PRO A 154 16.51 -15.77 6.81
C PRO A 154 17.24 -16.07 5.51
N SER A 155 17.61 -15.03 4.77
CA SER A 155 18.42 -15.18 3.56
C SER A 155 19.90 -15.38 3.89
N GLN A 156 20.55 -16.29 3.13
CA GLN A 156 21.99 -16.58 3.27
C GLN A 156 22.85 -15.75 2.31
N ARG A 157 22.26 -14.83 1.57
CA ARG A 157 22.91 -14.03 0.54
C ARG A 157 23.65 -12.83 1.14
N GLU A 158 24.75 -12.42 0.52
CA GLU A 158 25.45 -11.19 0.89
C GLU A 158 24.64 -9.96 0.46
N VAL A 159 24.56 -8.97 1.33
CA VAL A 159 23.81 -7.72 1.08
C VAL A 159 24.81 -6.58 0.91
N THR A 160 24.60 -5.77 -0.12
CA THR A 160 25.34 -4.54 -0.38
C THR A 160 24.47 -3.34 -0.04
N LEU A 161 25.02 -2.44 0.77
CA LEU A 161 24.39 -1.20 1.21
C LEU A 161 25.10 -0.02 0.58
N THR A 162 24.36 0.92 -0.03
CA THR A 162 24.90 2.12 -0.65
C THR A 162 24.25 3.36 -0.02
N PHE A 163 25.09 4.29 0.44
CA PHE A 163 24.69 5.61 0.93
C PHE A 163 24.82 6.64 -0.18
N ILE A 164 23.76 7.38 -0.41
CA ILE A 164 23.64 8.35 -1.49
C ILE A 164 23.28 9.72 -0.90
N ASP A 165 24.03 10.73 -1.29
CA ASP A 165 23.83 12.10 -0.86
C ASP A 165 22.58 12.77 -1.51
N PRO A 166 22.15 13.96 -1.07
CA PRO A 166 21.00 14.66 -1.64
C PRO A 166 21.14 15.03 -3.14
N GLU A 167 22.36 15.05 -3.66
CA GLU A 167 22.63 15.29 -5.09
C GLU A 167 22.67 14.01 -5.93
N GLY A 168 22.50 12.85 -5.31
CA GLY A 168 22.48 11.56 -5.98
C GLY A 168 23.85 10.90 -6.13
N SER A 169 24.90 11.41 -5.46
CA SER A 169 26.24 10.83 -5.48
C SER A 169 26.36 9.68 -4.47
N GLU A 170 26.98 8.58 -4.88
CA GLU A 170 27.28 7.46 -3.99
C GLU A 170 28.48 7.84 -3.09
N VAL A 171 28.25 7.90 -1.80
CA VAL A 171 29.28 8.29 -0.81
C VAL A 171 29.97 7.09 -0.20
N ALA A 172 29.24 6.02 0.07
CA ALA A 172 29.81 4.79 0.63
C ALA A 172 29.06 3.56 0.14
N VAL A 173 29.80 2.48 -0.06
CA VAL A 173 29.27 1.16 -0.42
C VAL A 173 29.86 0.13 0.53
N VAL A 174 29.05 -0.64 1.22
CA VAL A 174 29.47 -1.64 2.21
C VAL A 174 28.75 -2.96 1.95
N GLY A 175 29.51 -4.05 1.84
CA GLY A 175 28.97 -5.41 1.73
C GLY A 175 29.09 -6.16 3.04
N LYS A 176 28.05 -6.93 3.41
CA LYS A 176 28.04 -7.79 4.58
C LYS A 176 27.13 -9.01 4.41
N LYS A 177 27.53 -10.10 5.03
CA LYS A 177 26.77 -11.35 5.10
C LYS A 177 26.56 -11.75 6.55
N ASN A 178 25.36 -12.22 6.89
CA ASN A 178 25.07 -12.81 8.18
C ASN A 178 24.01 -13.92 8.02
N TYR A 179 24.22 -15.02 8.73
CA TYR A 179 23.34 -16.19 8.67
C TYR A 179 22.06 -16.07 9.50
N THR A 180 21.96 -15.05 10.34
CA THR A 180 20.79 -14.83 11.22
C THR A 180 19.61 -14.16 10.50
N GLY A 181 19.82 -13.63 9.30
CA GLY A 181 18.85 -12.79 8.59
C GLY A 181 18.80 -11.34 9.09
N ILE A 182 19.41 -11.02 10.24
CA ILE A 182 19.55 -9.64 10.74
C ILE A 182 21.01 -9.22 10.57
N ILE A 183 21.27 -8.27 9.70
CA ILE A 183 22.62 -7.79 9.39
C ILE A 183 22.79 -6.40 9.98
N SER A 184 23.59 -6.27 11.04
CA SER A 184 24.01 -4.97 11.56
C SER A 184 25.25 -4.52 10.81
N PHE A 185 25.17 -3.39 10.13
CA PHE A 185 26.29 -2.80 9.38
C PHE A 185 27.18 -2.00 10.32
N PRO A 186 28.46 -1.75 9.93
CA PRO A 186 29.30 -0.77 10.63
C PRO A 186 28.62 0.61 10.61
N ASP A 187 28.78 1.37 11.69
CA ASP A 187 28.24 2.72 11.79
C ASP A 187 28.76 3.60 10.65
N PHE A 188 27.86 4.18 9.88
CA PHE A 188 28.22 5.14 8.84
C PHE A 188 28.52 6.49 9.49
N LYS A 189 29.81 6.84 9.57
CA LYS A 189 30.23 8.16 10.02
C LYS A 189 29.87 9.20 8.98
N ILE A 190 29.05 10.15 9.35
CA ILE A 190 28.67 11.25 8.48
C ILE A 190 29.93 12.10 8.21
N PRO A 191 30.30 12.32 6.93
CA PRO A 191 31.44 13.18 6.59
C PRO A 191 31.28 14.59 7.16
N SER A 192 32.38 15.23 7.57
CA SER A 192 32.34 16.60 8.13
C SER A 192 31.84 17.65 7.13
N ASP A 193 31.98 17.39 5.85
CA ASP A 193 31.51 18.17 4.72
C ASP A 193 30.19 17.62 4.10
N ALA A 194 29.49 16.77 4.84
CA ALA A 194 28.25 16.15 4.39
C ALA A 194 27.22 17.21 4.03
N LYS A 195 26.60 17.04 2.87
CA LYS A 195 25.50 17.91 2.42
C LYS A 195 24.29 17.73 3.28
N HIS A 196 23.67 18.85 3.65
CA HIS A 196 22.42 18.85 4.39
C HIS A 196 21.26 18.48 3.48
N GLY A 197 20.26 17.81 4.02
CA GLY A 197 19.05 17.38 3.31
C GLY A 197 18.82 15.89 3.39
N LEU A 198 17.99 15.40 2.50
CA LEU A 198 17.52 14.01 2.48
C LEU A 198 18.55 13.10 1.82
N TRP A 199 19.09 12.16 2.59
CA TRP A 199 19.99 11.11 2.15
C TRP A 199 19.22 9.83 1.87
N THR A 200 19.72 9.05 0.92
CA THR A 200 19.10 7.77 0.53
C THR A 200 20.02 6.61 0.88
N ILE A 201 19.47 5.58 1.48
CA ILE A 201 20.14 4.29 1.67
C ILE A 201 19.49 3.27 0.74
N LYS A 202 20.27 2.66 -0.14
CA LYS A 202 19.81 1.57 -1.01
C LYS A 202 20.48 0.28 -0.61
N ALA A 203 19.70 -0.80 -0.60
CA ALA A 203 20.19 -2.15 -0.34
C ALA A 203 19.83 -3.08 -1.50
N LYS A 204 20.75 -3.95 -1.85
CA LYS A 204 20.54 -5.05 -2.79
C LYS A 204 21.31 -6.28 -2.35
N TYR A 205 20.86 -7.45 -2.77
CA TYR A 205 21.73 -8.61 -2.73
C TYR A 205 22.86 -8.43 -3.74
N LYS A 206 24.06 -8.85 -3.36
CA LYS A 206 25.29 -8.61 -4.14
C LYS A 206 25.19 -9.07 -5.60
N GLU A 207 24.48 -10.18 -5.82
CA GLU A 207 24.32 -10.80 -7.13
C GLU A 207 23.17 -10.20 -7.95
N ASP A 208 22.30 -9.36 -7.33
CA ASP A 208 21.15 -8.76 -7.98
C ASP A 208 21.55 -7.50 -8.75
N LEU A 209 20.92 -7.33 -9.91
CA LEU A 209 21.17 -6.16 -10.77
C LEU A 209 20.38 -4.93 -10.32
N THR A 210 19.33 -5.12 -9.52
CA THR A 210 18.41 -4.06 -9.10
C THR A 210 18.41 -3.86 -7.61
N THR A 211 18.11 -2.63 -7.18
CA THR A 211 17.90 -2.29 -5.76
C THR A 211 16.65 -2.98 -5.24
N THR A 212 16.81 -3.68 -4.11
CA THR A 212 15.71 -4.42 -3.47
C THR A 212 15.04 -3.61 -2.36
N GLY A 213 15.79 -2.86 -1.58
CA GLY A 213 15.28 -2.02 -0.50
C GLY A 213 15.80 -0.60 -0.58
N THR A 214 15.00 0.37 -0.12
CA THR A 214 15.38 1.78 -0.06
C THR A 214 14.79 2.41 1.20
N THR A 215 15.57 3.22 1.90
CA THR A 215 15.10 4.07 3.01
C THR A 215 15.80 5.42 2.96
N TYR A 216 15.33 6.35 3.78
CA TYR A 216 15.81 7.73 3.78
C TYR A 216 16.13 8.17 5.20
N PHE A 217 17.08 9.09 5.32
CA PHE A 217 17.35 9.85 6.55
C PHE A 217 17.74 11.28 6.18
N GLU A 218 17.58 12.21 7.09
CA GLU A 218 17.87 13.62 6.87
C GLU A 218 19.09 14.06 7.68
N ILE A 219 20.03 14.79 7.07
CA ILE A 219 21.10 15.49 7.77
C ILE A 219 20.74 16.96 7.85
N LYS A 220 20.66 17.50 9.10
CA LYS A 220 20.40 18.91 9.37
C LYS A 220 21.68 19.64 9.77
N SER A 221 21.74 20.95 9.45
CA SER A 221 22.88 21.78 9.80
C SER A 221 23.00 22.00 11.32
N HIS A 222 24.23 22.18 11.79
CA HIS A 222 24.53 22.60 13.16
C HIS A 222 24.05 24.05 13.40
N GLY A 223 22.77 24.33 13.29
CA GLY A 223 22.19 25.57 13.70
C GLY A 223 21.50 25.46 15.04
N LEU A 224 22.06 26.01 16.10
CA LEU A 224 21.42 26.30 17.40
C LEU A 224 20.90 25.10 18.26
N TYR A 225 20.99 23.85 17.84
CA TYR A 225 20.27 22.73 18.46
C TYR A 225 21.13 21.72 19.24
N SER A 226 22.41 21.97 19.39
CA SER A 226 23.31 21.09 20.19
C SER A 226 23.24 21.37 21.71
N VAL A 227 22.51 22.39 22.10
CA VAL A 227 22.30 22.72 23.53
C VAL A 227 21.00 22.05 23.97
N LYS A 228 21.03 21.24 25.04
CA LYS A 228 19.81 20.72 25.67
C LYS A 228 18.85 21.88 25.86
N PRO A 229 17.59 21.77 25.41
CA PRO A 229 16.63 22.86 25.56
C PRO A 229 16.50 23.20 27.04
N HIS A 230 16.48 24.49 27.33
CA HIS A 230 16.39 24.98 28.71
C HIS A 230 15.07 24.57 29.35
N PHE A 231 14.01 24.53 28.55
CA PHE A 231 12.69 24.01 28.89
C PHE A 231 12.00 23.42 27.65
N PHE A 232 10.98 22.58 27.85
CA PHE A 232 10.22 21.93 26.80
C PHE A 232 8.87 22.63 26.62
N ILE A 233 8.38 22.66 25.38
CA ILE A 233 7.04 23.15 25.05
C ILE A 233 6.25 21.98 24.48
N LEU A 234 5.03 21.78 25.00
CA LEU A 234 4.06 20.85 24.46
C LEU A 234 2.84 21.64 23.98
N ILE A 235 2.44 21.43 22.73
CA ILE A 235 1.24 22.00 22.14
C ILE A 235 0.20 20.89 22.07
N GLU A 236 -0.93 21.08 22.74
CA GLU A 236 -2.04 20.15 22.75
C GLU A 236 -3.26 20.84 22.12
N PRO A 237 -3.54 20.60 20.83
CA PRO A 237 -4.81 21.01 20.25
C PRO A 237 -5.94 20.14 20.84
N GLU A 238 -7.15 20.68 20.95
CA GLU A 238 -8.31 19.92 21.44
C GLU A 238 -8.64 18.69 20.58
N ASN A 239 -8.33 18.78 19.28
CA ASN A 239 -8.43 17.71 18.30
C ASN A 239 -7.35 17.88 17.23
N TYR A 240 -7.01 16.78 16.55
CA TYR A 240 -6.12 16.83 15.37
C TYR A 240 -6.89 17.05 14.06
N PHE A 241 -8.15 17.49 14.15
CA PHE A 241 -8.93 17.95 13.00
C PHE A 241 -9.84 19.13 13.38
N ILE A 242 -10.11 19.97 12.38
CA ILE A 242 -11.06 21.08 12.45
C ILE A 242 -12.21 20.80 11.51
N SER A 243 -13.42 20.72 12.06
CA SER A 243 -14.68 20.56 11.35
C SER A 243 -15.56 21.78 11.53
N HIS A 244 -16.77 21.77 10.99
CA HIS A 244 -17.74 22.84 11.18
C HIS A 244 -18.05 23.14 12.66
N LYS A 245 -17.90 22.14 13.55
CA LYS A 245 -18.20 22.29 14.99
C LYS A 245 -17.21 23.19 15.73
N ASN A 246 -15.93 23.12 15.35
CA ASN A 246 -14.85 23.85 16.02
C ASN A 246 -14.12 24.82 15.08
N PHE A 247 -14.73 25.16 13.93
CA PHE A 247 -14.16 26.06 12.94
C PHE A 247 -13.97 27.49 13.47
N GLU A 248 -14.87 27.95 14.36
CA GLU A 248 -14.82 29.29 14.95
C GLU A 248 -14.22 29.34 16.36
N ASP A 249 -14.14 28.20 17.04
CA ASP A 249 -13.63 28.08 18.40
C ASP A 249 -12.83 26.81 18.60
N PHE A 250 -11.57 26.84 18.15
CA PHE A 250 -10.64 25.74 18.27
C PHE A 250 -9.68 25.99 19.43
N LYS A 251 -9.71 25.14 20.45
CA LYS A 251 -8.91 25.29 21.66
C LYS A 251 -7.53 24.69 21.51
N ILE A 252 -6.51 25.42 21.95
CA ILE A 252 -5.13 24.98 21.94
C ILE A 252 -4.55 25.24 23.33
N THR A 253 -4.04 24.18 23.95
CA THR A 253 -3.35 24.25 25.25
C THR A 253 -1.84 24.15 25.01
N ILE A 254 -1.10 25.10 25.58
CA ILE A 254 0.35 25.19 25.50
C ILE A 254 0.89 24.96 26.90
N LYS A 255 1.76 23.97 27.05
CA LYS A 255 2.42 23.61 28.31
C LYS A 255 3.92 23.82 28.17
N ALA A 256 4.59 24.38 29.19
CA ALA A 256 6.05 24.48 29.20
C ALA A 256 6.62 24.09 30.58
N GLY A 257 7.67 23.28 30.54
CA GLY A 257 8.31 22.74 31.75
C GLY A 257 9.81 22.53 31.57
N TYR A 258 10.56 22.67 32.65
CA TYR A 258 11.99 22.40 32.69
C TYR A 258 12.25 20.87 32.78
N SER A 259 13.39 20.45 32.32
CA SER A 259 13.82 19.05 32.36
C SER A 259 13.92 18.46 33.80
N TYR A 260 14.03 19.32 34.82
CA TYR A 260 14.05 18.94 36.23
C TYR A 260 12.68 18.99 36.92
N ASN A 261 11.63 18.88 36.16
CA ASN A 261 10.24 18.75 36.61
C ASN A 261 9.68 19.97 37.37
N LYS A 262 9.99 21.18 36.91
CA LYS A 262 9.32 22.39 37.33
C LYS A 262 8.64 23.03 36.13
N ASN A 263 7.48 23.62 36.37
CA ASN A 263 6.77 24.40 35.38
C ASN A 263 7.53 25.72 35.13
N VAL A 264 7.45 26.22 33.90
CA VAL A 264 7.88 27.56 33.58
C VAL A 264 6.81 28.51 34.11
N THR A 265 7.09 29.18 35.24
CA THR A 265 6.05 29.92 36.00
C THR A 265 5.56 31.15 35.27
N GLU A 266 6.48 31.92 34.66
CA GLU A 266 6.15 33.14 33.91
C GLU A 266 6.92 33.20 32.60
N ALA A 267 6.21 33.21 31.49
CA ALA A 267 6.78 33.35 30.16
C ALA A 267 5.78 34.05 29.21
N GLU A 268 6.29 34.74 28.22
CA GLU A 268 5.49 35.27 27.12
C GLU A 268 5.37 34.19 26.05
N VAL A 269 4.14 33.92 25.62
CA VAL A 269 3.82 32.94 24.56
C VAL A 269 3.33 33.69 23.34
N SER A 270 4.00 33.49 22.22
CA SER A 270 3.57 33.99 20.91
C SER A 270 3.20 32.82 20.04
N VAL A 271 1.98 32.80 19.50
CA VAL A 271 1.45 31.74 18.65
C VAL A 271 1.17 32.30 17.27
N PHE A 272 1.73 31.61 16.27
CA PHE A 272 1.60 31.94 14.86
C PHE A 272 0.90 30.78 14.14
N PHE A 273 0.09 31.14 13.16
CA PHE A 273 -0.70 30.16 12.42
C PHE A 273 -0.36 30.24 10.93
N GLY A 274 -0.49 29.12 10.26
CA GLY A 274 -0.34 29.01 8.81
C GLY A 274 -1.17 27.86 8.26
N ILE A 275 -1.43 27.88 6.96
CA ILE A 275 -2.09 26.80 6.23
C ILE A 275 -1.03 26.10 5.36
N ARG A 276 -1.09 24.77 5.33
CA ARG A 276 -0.32 23.94 4.42
C ARG A 276 -1.27 23.15 3.51
N GLU A 277 -0.92 22.98 2.26
CA GLU A 277 -1.70 22.14 1.35
C GLU A 277 -1.43 20.64 1.58
N ASP A 278 -0.18 20.31 1.88
CA ASP A 278 0.23 18.94 2.16
C ASP A 278 1.28 18.91 3.29
N LEU A 279 1.37 17.80 4.01
CA LEU A 279 2.38 17.61 5.07
C LEU A 279 3.82 17.59 4.51
N ASP A 280 3.97 17.19 3.24
CA ASP A 280 5.26 17.07 2.56
C ASP A 280 5.72 18.37 1.88
N ASP A 281 4.83 19.34 1.71
CA ASP A 281 5.16 20.60 1.06
C ASP A 281 5.68 21.61 2.09
N GLY A 282 6.92 22.10 1.87
CA GLY A 282 7.52 23.14 2.70
C GLY A 282 6.83 24.51 2.60
N GLY A 283 5.84 24.65 1.71
CA GLY A 283 5.05 25.88 1.52
C GLY A 283 4.07 26.10 2.65
N LYS A 284 4.26 27.18 3.43
CA LYS A 284 3.31 27.64 4.46
C LYS A 284 2.73 28.96 4.03
N GLU A 285 1.41 29.06 3.93
CA GLU A 285 0.75 30.36 3.82
C GLU A 285 0.45 30.86 5.23
N MET A 286 1.20 31.87 5.66
CA MET A 286 1.10 32.40 7.03
C MET A 286 -0.15 33.28 7.20
N MET A 287 -0.73 33.24 8.41
CA MET A 287 -1.87 34.04 8.83
C MET A 287 -1.44 35.13 9.85
N PRO A 288 -0.82 36.23 9.43
CA PRO A 288 -0.22 37.19 10.37
C PRO A 288 -1.27 37.84 11.31
N GLU A 289 -2.49 38.04 10.82
CA GLU A 289 -3.58 38.65 11.61
C GLU A 289 -4.15 37.70 12.68
N ALA A 290 -3.90 36.40 12.56
CA ALA A 290 -4.31 35.42 13.56
C ALA A 290 -3.29 35.24 14.68
N THR A 291 -2.13 35.91 14.60
CA THR A 291 -1.09 35.86 15.63
C THR A 291 -1.64 36.24 16.99
N GLN A 292 -1.43 35.38 17.98
CA GLN A 292 -1.89 35.60 19.35
C GLN A 292 -0.71 35.69 20.31
N LYS A 293 -0.82 36.53 21.30
CA LYS A 293 0.13 36.65 22.42
C LYS A 293 -0.60 36.40 23.73
N THR A 294 -0.03 35.59 24.57
CA THR A 294 -0.55 35.28 25.90
C THR A 294 0.59 35.06 26.88
N LYS A 295 0.26 34.89 28.14
CA LYS A 295 1.25 34.59 29.20
C LYS A 295 1.03 33.17 29.70
N LEU A 296 2.13 32.52 30.00
CA LEU A 296 2.14 31.24 30.70
C LEU A 296 1.88 31.51 32.18
N ILE A 297 0.90 30.80 32.74
CA ILE A 297 0.59 30.84 34.18
C ILE A 297 0.78 29.43 34.71
N ASP A 298 1.73 29.26 35.60
CA ASP A 298 2.11 27.95 36.19
C ASP A 298 2.32 26.85 35.13
N GLY A 299 3.02 27.23 34.06
CA GLY A 299 3.39 26.32 32.99
C GLY A 299 2.33 26.09 31.94
N VAL A 300 1.16 26.70 32.01
CA VAL A 300 0.04 26.47 31.08
C VAL A 300 -0.46 27.79 30.49
N ALA A 301 -0.72 27.80 29.19
CA ALA A 301 -1.47 28.81 28.49
C ALA A 301 -2.54 28.20 27.63
N GLN A 302 -3.70 28.79 27.51
CA GLN A 302 -4.79 28.42 26.65
C GLN A 302 -5.14 29.54 25.68
N ILE A 303 -5.39 29.20 24.45
CA ILE A 303 -5.83 30.10 23.41
C ILE A 303 -6.97 29.47 22.62
N ASN A 304 -7.82 30.32 22.04
CA ASN A 304 -8.86 29.92 21.11
C ASN A 304 -8.52 30.46 19.72
N PHE A 305 -8.50 29.59 18.74
CA PHE A 305 -8.25 29.91 17.34
C PHE A 305 -9.56 29.95 16.57
N ASN A 306 -9.81 31.08 15.88
CA ASN A 306 -10.98 31.22 15.03
C ASN A 306 -10.54 31.22 13.56
N THR A 307 -10.77 30.11 12.85
CA THR A 307 -10.39 29.96 11.45
C THR A 307 -11.11 30.95 10.55
N SER A 308 -12.41 31.19 10.77
CA SER A 308 -13.22 32.11 9.96
C SER A 308 -12.67 33.54 9.97
N LYS A 309 -12.11 33.98 11.09
CA LYS A 309 -11.44 35.28 11.19
C LYS A 309 -10.04 35.28 10.56
N ALA A 310 -9.31 34.18 10.75
CA ALA A 310 -7.92 34.05 10.32
C ALA A 310 -7.75 34.02 8.80
N ILE A 311 -8.73 33.49 8.07
CA ILE A 311 -8.67 33.33 6.59
C ILE A 311 -9.21 34.55 5.81
N LYS A 312 -9.76 35.58 6.47
CA LYS A 312 -10.45 36.71 5.80
C LYS A 312 -9.62 37.41 4.72
N ASN A 313 -8.29 37.43 4.87
CA ASN A 313 -7.37 38.07 3.93
C ASN A 313 -6.58 37.08 3.08
N LEU A 314 -6.96 35.82 3.12
CA LEU A 314 -6.40 34.76 2.29
C LEU A 314 -7.35 34.42 1.13
N SER A 315 -6.91 33.53 0.28
CA SER A 315 -7.70 33.06 -0.87
C SER A 315 -8.84 32.10 -0.50
N TYR A 316 -9.06 31.83 0.80
CA TYR A 316 -10.07 30.89 1.27
C TYR A 316 -11.27 31.63 1.87
N GLU A 317 -12.47 31.15 1.59
CA GLU A 317 -13.73 31.75 2.08
C GLU A 317 -14.44 30.87 3.10
N SER A 318 -14.21 29.56 3.06
CA SER A 318 -14.97 28.59 3.84
C SER A 318 -14.18 27.33 4.21
N LEU A 319 -14.75 26.50 5.10
CA LEU A 319 -14.23 25.18 5.41
C LEU A 319 -14.10 24.27 4.17
N LYS A 320 -14.94 24.50 3.15
CA LYS A 320 -14.90 23.72 1.90
C LYS A 320 -13.58 23.94 1.14
N ASP A 321 -13.07 25.17 1.13
CA ASP A 321 -11.80 25.51 0.45
C ASP A 321 -10.58 24.99 1.22
N LEU A 322 -10.74 24.79 2.53
CA LEU A 322 -9.72 24.28 3.43
C LEU A 322 -9.75 22.73 3.54
N ASN A 323 -10.75 22.07 2.99
CA ASN A 323 -10.89 20.63 3.13
C ASN A 323 -9.62 19.87 2.67
N ASN A 324 -9.12 19.00 3.52
CA ASN A 324 -7.86 18.24 3.36
C ASN A 324 -6.57 19.05 3.48
N LYS A 325 -6.62 20.34 3.82
CA LYS A 325 -5.45 21.15 4.17
C LYS A 325 -5.13 21.01 5.65
N TYR A 326 -3.97 21.53 6.05
CA TYR A 326 -3.48 21.39 7.42
C TYR A 326 -3.23 22.76 8.05
N LEU A 327 -3.67 22.92 9.31
CA LEU A 327 -3.31 24.05 10.15
C LEU A 327 -1.93 23.80 10.74
N ASN A 328 -1.02 24.72 10.52
CA ASN A 328 0.26 24.80 11.20
C ASN A 328 0.16 25.73 12.40
N ILE A 329 0.53 25.25 13.57
CA ILE A 329 0.55 26.00 14.83
C ILE A 329 2.00 26.11 15.27
N PHE A 330 2.60 27.31 15.17
CA PHE A 330 3.95 27.57 15.61
C PHE A 330 3.92 28.39 16.91
N VAL A 331 4.59 27.89 17.93
CA VAL A 331 4.63 28.49 19.27
C VAL A 331 6.05 28.86 19.64
N LYS A 332 6.21 30.10 20.07
CA LYS A 332 7.43 30.62 20.68
C LYS A 332 7.14 31.01 22.12
N VAL A 333 7.89 30.45 23.04
CA VAL A 333 7.82 30.76 24.48
C VAL A 333 9.11 31.44 24.88
N GLN A 334 9.00 32.64 25.46
CA GLN A 334 10.12 33.41 25.95
C GLN A 334 9.96 33.63 27.46
N GLU A 335 10.95 33.14 28.21
CA GLU A 335 10.97 33.30 29.66
C GLU A 335 11.06 34.78 30.03
N SER A 336 10.43 35.18 31.14
CA SER A 336 10.38 36.58 31.62
C SER A 336 11.73 37.23 31.80
N THR A 337 12.80 36.46 32.04
CA THR A 337 14.17 36.94 32.09
C THR A 337 14.72 37.42 30.74
N GLY A 338 14.03 37.08 29.63
CA GLY A 338 14.43 37.38 28.27
C GLY A 338 15.68 36.67 27.74
N ARG A 339 16.31 35.82 28.58
CA ARG A 339 17.56 35.13 28.24
C ARG A 339 17.34 33.87 27.42
N PHE A 340 16.22 33.16 27.67
CA PHE A 340 15.96 31.87 27.04
C PHE A 340 14.61 31.92 26.32
N PHE A 341 14.59 31.36 25.12
CA PHE A 341 13.37 31.11 24.37
C PHE A 341 13.41 29.72 23.75
N GLN A 342 12.26 29.13 23.55
CA GLN A 342 12.10 27.90 22.82
C GLN A 342 10.97 28.03 21.81
N GLU A 343 11.06 27.28 20.75
CA GLU A 343 10.10 27.28 19.65
C GLU A 343 9.71 25.84 19.33
N THR A 344 8.45 25.62 19.02
CA THR A 344 7.94 24.33 18.58
C THR A 344 6.76 24.53 17.66
N GLU A 345 6.44 23.52 16.83
CA GLU A 345 5.28 23.58 15.94
C GLU A 345 4.52 22.26 15.89
N VAL A 346 3.21 22.36 15.61
CA VAL A 346 2.32 21.25 15.27
C VAL A 346 1.77 21.51 13.88
N THR A 347 1.86 20.52 13.00
CA THR A 347 1.57 20.67 11.56
C THR A 347 0.51 19.72 11.02
N ASP A 348 -0.03 18.84 11.86
CA ASP A 348 -0.89 17.71 11.50
C ASP A 348 -2.37 17.92 11.86
N VAL A 349 -2.78 19.13 12.24
CA VAL A 349 -4.19 19.45 12.47
C VAL A 349 -4.91 19.62 11.14
N LYS A 350 -5.75 18.67 10.76
CA LYS A 350 -6.37 18.60 9.44
C LYS A 350 -7.74 19.30 9.41
N TYR A 351 -7.99 20.11 8.38
CA TYR A 351 -9.34 20.59 8.08
C TYR A 351 -10.16 19.49 7.38
N VAL A 352 -11.33 19.18 7.92
CA VAL A 352 -12.22 18.17 7.38
C VAL A 352 -13.62 18.72 7.15
N LEU A 353 -14.12 18.62 5.93
CA LEU A 353 -15.45 19.08 5.57
C LEU A 353 -16.53 18.21 6.25
N SER A 354 -16.35 16.89 6.16
CA SER A 354 -17.22 15.91 6.82
C SER A 354 -16.50 15.28 8.02
N PRO A 355 -17.19 15.05 9.15
CA PRO A 355 -16.64 14.24 10.24
C PRO A 355 -16.53 12.75 9.86
N TYR A 356 -17.12 12.36 8.73
CA TYR A 356 -17.14 10.97 8.26
C TYR A 356 -16.36 10.78 6.97
N THR A 357 -15.83 9.58 6.80
CA THR A 357 -15.28 9.07 5.54
C THR A 357 -16.01 7.79 5.14
N LEU A 358 -16.20 7.60 3.82
CA LEU A 358 -16.90 6.45 3.25
C LEU A 358 -15.92 5.62 2.42
N ASP A 359 -15.83 4.33 2.74
CA ASP A 359 -15.04 3.36 1.97
C ASP A 359 -15.93 2.21 1.48
N LEU A 360 -15.71 1.74 0.25
CA LEU A 360 -16.27 0.48 -0.19
C LEU A 360 -15.49 -0.70 0.39
N VAL A 361 -16.20 -1.70 0.89
CA VAL A 361 -15.61 -2.90 1.48
C VAL A 361 -16.13 -4.13 0.78
N ALA A 362 -15.24 -5.02 0.36
CA ALA A 362 -15.59 -6.27 -0.35
C ALA A 362 -16.66 -6.07 -1.43
N THR A 363 -16.59 -4.93 -2.13
CA THR A 363 -17.53 -4.54 -3.18
C THR A 363 -16.76 -4.37 -4.49
N PRO A 364 -16.68 -5.42 -5.33
CA PRO A 364 -16.02 -5.31 -6.62
C PRO A 364 -16.79 -4.34 -7.53
N LEU A 365 -16.07 -3.46 -8.23
CA LEU A 365 -16.65 -2.54 -9.21
C LEU A 365 -16.90 -3.21 -10.57
N PHE A 366 -17.17 -4.52 -10.51
CA PHE A 366 -17.55 -5.35 -11.64
C PHE A 366 -18.84 -6.09 -11.30
N LEU A 367 -19.88 -5.88 -12.08
CA LEU A 367 -21.17 -6.49 -11.87
C LEU A 367 -21.44 -7.64 -12.84
N LYS A 368 -22.32 -8.54 -12.45
CA LYS A 368 -22.75 -9.67 -13.28
C LYS A 368 -24.21 -9.41 -13.70
N PRO A 369 -24.49 -9.14 -14.98
CA PRO A 369 -25.85 -8.84 -15.43
C PRO A 369 -26.88 -9.90 -15.01
N GLY A 370 -27.95 -9.44 -14.34
CA GLY A 370 -29.00 -10.28 -13.82
C GLY A 370 -28.65 -11.11 -12.57
N ILE A 371 -27.53 -10.84 -11.92
CA ILE A 371 -27.19 -11.29 -10.58
C ILE A 371 -27.30 -10.09 -9.63
N PRO A 372 -27.92 -10.22 -8.45
CA PRO A 372 -27.96 -9.14 -7.47
C PRO A 372 -26.57 -8.65 -7.10
N TYR A 373 -26.38 -7.32 -7.10
CA TYR A 373 -25.12 -6.68 -6.80
C TYR A 373 -25.12 -6.19 -5.35
N SER A 374 -24.17 -6.69 -4.56
CA SER A 374 -24.02 -6.32 -3.15
C SER A 374 -23.06 -5.16 -3.00
N VAL A 375 -23.50 -4.09 -2.33
CA VAL A 375 -22.69 -2.92 -1.99
C VAL A 375 -22.55 -2.83 -0.48
N LYS A 376 -21.33 -2.81 0.00
CA LYS A 376 -20.99 -2.64 1.42
C LYS A 376 -20.19 -1.37 1.59
N VAL A 377 -20.72 -0.44 2.38
CA VAL A 377 -20.12 0.86 2.66
C VAL A 377 -19.74 0.92 4.13
N ARG A 378 -18.49 1.21 4.41
CA ARG A 378 -17.99 1.42 5.76
C ARG A 378 -17.87 2.90 6.05
N VAL A 379 -18.41 3.32 7.18
CA VAL A 379 -18.29 4.68 7.70
C VAL A 379 -17.23 4.71 8.79
N LYS A 380 -16.29 5.65 8.66
CA LYS A 380 -15.27 5.92 9.66
C LYS A 380 -15.34 7.40 10.08
N ASP A 381 -14.94 7.68 11.31
CA ASP A 381 -14.70 9.04 11.77
C ASP A 381 -13.34 9.60 11.28
N ALA A 382 -13.03 10.83 11.67
CA ALA A 382 -11.76 11.48 11.33
C ALA A 382 -10.53 10.78 11.92
N PHE A 383 -10.71 9.94 12.96
CA PHE A 383 -9.66 9.13 13.59
C PHE A 383 -9.59 7.71 13.01
N ALA A 384 -10.32 7.44 11.94
CA ALA A 384 -10.45 6.13 11.29
C ALA A 384 -11.10 5.05 12.15
N HIS A 385 -11.81 5.41 13.23
CA HIS A 385 -12.65 4.48 13.98
C HIS A 385 -13.93 4.18 13.21
N PHE A 386 -14.45 2.97 13.36
CA PHE A 386 -15.71 2.56 12.75
C PHE A 386 -16.89 3.21 13.48
N VAL A 387 -17.81 3.78 12.70
CA VAL A 387 -18.97 4.47 13.24
C VAL A 387 -20.25 3.66 12.96
N GLY A 388 -20.91 3.22 14.04
CA GLY A 388 -22.21 2.54 13.97
C GLY A 388 -23.38 3.50 14.15
N GLY A 389 -24.56 3.08 13.72
CA GLY A 389 -25.79 3.84 13.90
C GLY A 389 -26.02 4.98 12.89
N ILE A 390 -25.10 5.19 11.95
CA ILE A 390 -25.24 6.23 10.91
C ILE A 390 -26.06 5.68 9.75
N ALA A 391 -27.11 6.41 9.35
CA ALA A 391 -27.87 6.10 8.16
C ALA A 391 -27.04 6.44 6.90
N VAL A 392 -27.02 5.54 5.93
CA VAL A 392 -26.39 5.72 4.62
C VAL A 392 -27.43 5.55 3.54
N THR A 393 -27.48 6.47 2.61
CA THR A 393 -28.37 6.44 1.44
C THR A 393 -27.57 6.06 0.21
N LEU A 394 -28.07 5.08 -0.54
CA LEU A 394 -27.56 4.68 -1.85
C LEU A 394 -28.58 5.07 -2.94
N LYS A 395 -28.14 5.88 -3.91
CA LYS A 395 -28.87 6.19 -5.16
C LYS A 395 -28.11 5.57 -6.31
N ALA A 396 -28.80 4.86 -7.18
CA ALA A 396 -28.17 4.17 -8.31
C ALA A 396 -28.91 4.40 -9.63
N LYS A 397 -28.14 4.36 -10.72
CA LYS A 397 -28.65 4.45 -12.11
C LYS A 397 -28.03 3.33 -12.92
N THR A 398 -28.84 2.60 -13.64
CA THR A 398 -28.37 1.62 -14.61
C THR A 398 -28.24 2.25 -16.00
N VAL A 399 -27.20 1.86 -16.72
CA VAL A 399 -26.98 2.21 -18.12
C VAL A 399 -27.05 0.94 -18.95
N ASP A 400 -27.91 0.88 -19.94
CA ASP A 400 -28.05 -0.27 -20.83
C ASP A 400 -27.13 -0.18 -22.06
N LYS A 401 -27.15 -1.21 -22.91
CA LYS A 401 -26.35 -1.26 -24.15
C LYS A 401 -26.66 -0.12 -25.13
N THR A 402 -27.83 0.52 -25.02
CA THR A 402 -28.25 1.66 -25.84
C THR A 402 -27.90 3.01 -25.22
N GLN A 403 -27.12 3.01 -24.12
CA GLN A 403 -26.75 4.19 -23.33
C GLN A 403 -27.95 4.87 -22.63
N LYS A 404 -29.06 4.17 -22.53
CA LYS A 404 -30.24 4.70 -21.82
C LYS A 404 -30.04 4.53 -20.32
N LYS A 405 -30.20 5.62 -19.59
CA LYS A 405 -30.12 5.65 -18.11
C LYS A 405 -31.51 5.40 -17.51
N ARG A 406 -31.53 4.54 -16.46
CA ARG A 406 -32.75 4.30 -15.65
C ARG A 406 -32.38 4.49 -14.18
N ASP A 407 -33.12 5.35 -13.51
CA ASP A 407 -32.98 5.52 -12.07
C ASP A 407 -33.56 4.32 -11.32
N LEU A 408 -32.88 3.88 -10.29
CA LEU A 408 -33.36 2.89 -9.34
C LEU A 408 -33.85 3.58 -8.06
N ASP A 409 -34.80 2.96 -7.36
CA ASP A 409 -35.29 3.49 -6.09
C ASP A 409 -34.17 3.64 -5.08
N PRO A 410 -34.07 4.81 -4.42
CA PRO A 410 -33.08 5.05 -3.38
C PRO A 410 -33.24 4.02 -2.23
N ARG A 411 -32.13 3.55 -1.71
CA ARG A 411 -32.09 2.62 -0.58
C ARG A 411 -31.38 3.23 0.60
N LYS A 412 -31.90 2.96 1.79
CA LYS A 412 -31.26 3.36 3.06
C LYS A 412 -30.86 2.13 3.86
N SER A 413 -29.74 2.21 4.51
CA SER A 413 -29.24 1.21 5.46
C SER A 413 -28.48 1.91 6.56
N THR A 414 -28.47 1.34 7.75
CA THR A 414 -27.77 1.91 8.91
C THR A 414 -26.49 1.12 9.17
N THR A 415 -25.42 1.81 9.52
CA THR A 415 -24.13 1.18 9.82
C THR A 415 -24.21 0.34 11.11
N ASN A 416 -23.59 -0.82 11.08
CA ASN A 416 -23.47 -1.71 12.24
C ASN A 416 -22.47 -1.12 13.26
N TYR A 417 -22.74 -1.25 14.54
CA TYR A 417 -21.86 -0.74 15.62
C TYR A 417 -20.51 -1.46 15.72
N ASN A 418 -20.41 -2.71 15.26
CA ASN A 418 -19.17 -3.49 15.39
C ASN A 418 -18.14 -3.16 14.31
N ASP A 419 -18.60 -2.83 13.10
CA ASP A 419 -17.74 -2.74 11.91
C ASP A 419 -17.99 -1.50 11.05
N GLY A 420 -18.99 -0.67 11.42
CA GLY A 420 -19.34 0.56 10.71
C GLY A 420 -19.90 0.32 9.29
N ILE A 421 -20.41 -0.88 8.97
CA ILE A 421 -20.83 -1.26 7.62
C ILE A 421 -22.33 -1.12 7.43
N ALA A 422 -22.73 -0.40 6.38
CA ALA A 422 -24.07 -0.41 5.81
C ALA A 422 -24.08 -1.28 4.56
N SER A 423 -25.04 -2.19 4.45
CA SER A 423 -25.14 -3.15 3.33
C SER A 423 -26.37 -2.89 2.48
N PHE A 424 -26.19 -2.97 1.17
CA PHE A 424 -27.24 -2.80 0.17
C PHE A 424 -27.19 -3.95 -0.85
N VAL A 425 -28.34 -4.32 -1.37
CA VAL A 425 -28.45 -5.26 -2.49
C VAL A 425 -29.19 -4.56 -3.62
N VAL A 426 -28.54 -4.42 -4.76
CA VAL A 426 -29.08 -3.79 -5.96
C VAL A 426 -29.45 -4.87 -6.97
N ASN A 427 -30.70 -4.95 -7.38
CA ASN A 427 -31.12 -5.84 -8.45
C ASN A 427 -30.70 -5.27 -9.81
N VAL A 428 -29.82 -5.98 -10.49
CA VAL A 428 -29.26 -5.56 -11.79
C VAL A 428 -29.98 -6.28 -12.92
N PRO A 429 -30.67 -5.56 -13.84
CA PRO A 429 -31.22 -6.15 -15.05
C PRO A 429 -30.16 -6.81 -15.94
N SER A 430 -30.59 -7.76 -16.79
CA SER A 430 -29.67 -8.51 -17.66
C SER A 430 -29.11 -7.71 -18.84
N ASP A 431 -29.70 -6.56 -19.16
CA ASP A 431 -29.30 -5.65 -20.25
C ASP A 431 -28.32 -4.56 -19.82
N VAL A 432 -27.95 -4.50 -18.54
CA VAL A 432 -27.12 -3.45 -17.98
C VAL A 432 -25.65 -3.63 -18.37
N THR A 433 -25.02 -2.54 -18.79
CA THR A 433 -23.58 -2.45 -19.06
C THR A 433 -22.82 -1.73 -17.95
N THR A 434 -23.48 -0.81 -17.25
CA THR A 434 -22.86 -0.01 -16.20
C THR A 434 -23.88 0.34 -15.13
N LEU A 435 -23.44 0.33 -13.88
CA LEU A 435 -24.17 0.82 -12.71
C LEU A 435 -23.42 2.01 -12.14
N GLU A 436 -24.01 3.20 -12.26
CA GLU A 436 -23.53 4.39 -11.57
C GLU A 436 -24.23 4.48 -10.22
N PHE A 437 -23.51 4.61 -9.11
CA PHE A 437 -24.13 4.74 -7.80
C PHE A 437 -23.43 5.77 -6.91
N HIS A 438 -24.25 6.45 -6.14
CA HIS A 438 -23.88 7.49 -5.20
C HIS A 438 -24.24 7.03 -3.80
N VAL A 439 -23.28 7.07 -2.89
CA VAL A 439 -23.47 6.78 -1.47
C VAL A 439 -23.24 8.05 -0.65
N LYS A 440 -24.10 8.30 0.30
CA LYS A 440 -24.06 9.49 1.15
C LYS A 440 -24.48 9.13 2.57
N THR A 441 -23.79 9.67 3.57
CA THR A 441 -24.26 9.63 4.96
C THR A 441 -25.50 10.51 5.11
N ASP A 442 -26.34 10.20 6.09
CA ASP A 442 -27.61 10.90 6.34
C ASP A 442 -27.78 11.01 7.87
N ASP A 443 -26.88 11.77 8.49
CA ASP A 443 -26.85 12.00 9.93
C ASP A 443 -27.80 13.15 10.26
N PRO A 444 -28.86 12.94 11.07
CA PRO A 444 -29.81 13.99 11.40
C PRO A 444 -29.20 15.19 12.16
N ASP A 445 -28.08 14.99 12.82
CA ASP A 445 -27.38 16.02 13.57
C ASP A 445 -26.34 16.81 12.72
N LEU A 446 -26.21 16.46 11.43
CA LEU A 446 -25.25 17.06 10.53
C LEU A 446 -25.93 17.82 9.38
N PRO A 447 -25.59 19.10 9.12
CA PRO A 447 -26.08 19.81 7.93
C PRO A 447 -25.72 19.05 6.62
N GLU A 448 -26.59 19.12 5.64
CA GLU A 448 -26.45 18.34 4.39
C GLU A 448 -25.12 18.62 3.65
N GLU A 449 -24.60 19.81 3.75
CA GLU A 449 -23.34 20.23 3.12
C GLU A 449 -22.08 19.58 3.72
N TYR A 450 -22.18 19.05 4.96
CA TYR A 450 -21.09 18.38 5.66
C TYR A 450 -21.21 16.86 5.69
N GLU A 451 -22.21 16.31 5.04
CA GLU A 451 -22.35 14.87 4.87
C GLU A 451 -21.26 14.29 3.95
N ALA A 452 -20.75 13.13 4.30
CA ALA A 452 -19.80 12.42 3.45
C ALA A 452 -20.52 11.79 2.25
N SER A 453 -19.98 11.92 1.06
CA SER A 453 -20.54 11.28 -0.14
C SER A 453 -19.47 10.88 -1.13
N ASN A 454 -19.70 9.77 -1.83
CA ASN A 454 -18.84 9.27 -2.90
C ASN A 454 -19.66 8.75 -4.09
N ASN A 455 -19.10 8.91 -5.30
CA ASN A 455 -19.64 8.37 -6.53
C ASN A 455 -18.79 7.19 -7.02
N TYR A 456 -19.46 6.15 -7.47
CA TYR A 456 -18.82 4.94 -7.99
C TYR A 456 -19.47 4.50 -9.28
N GLN A 457 -18.71 3.75 -10.07
CA GLN A 457 -19.17 3.14 -11.30
C GLN A 457 -18.73 1.68 -11.34
N ALA A 458 -19.69 0.77 -11.44
CA ALA A 458 -19.43 -0.65 -11.64
C ALA A 458 -19.74 -1.03 -13.09
N VAL A 459 -18.85 -1.79 -13.72
CA VAL A 459 -18.92 -2.19 -15.12
C VAL A 459 -19.36 -3.65 -15.24
N ALA A 460 -20.22 -3.96 -16.18
CA ALA A 460 -20.68 -5.32 -16.41
C ALA A 460 -19.57 -6.23 -16.97
N TYR A 461 -19.52 -7.45 -16.45
CA TYR A 461 -18.70 -8.50 -17.05
C TYR A 461 -19.22 -8.85 -18.45
N SER A 462 -18.31 -8.90 -19.41
CA SER A 462 -18.60 -9.24 -20.78
C SER A 462 -18.48 -10.74 -21.02
N SER A 463 -19.55 -11.37 -21.48
CA SER A 463 -19.58 -12.78 -21.90
C SER A 463 -20.37 -12.92 -23.20
N ARG A 464 -19.85 -13.68 -24.14
CA ARG A 464 -20.49 -13.98 -25.42
C ARG A 464 -21.71 -14.85 -25.26
N SER A 465 -21.61 -15.87 -24.42
CA SER A 465 -22.68 -16.83 -24.13
C SER A 465 -23.64 -16.36 -23.04
N GLN A 466 -23.54 -15.10 -22.58
CA GLN A 466 -24.32 -14.58 -21.45
C GLN A 466 -24.13 -15.43 -20.18
N SER A 467 -22.91 -15.90 -19.97
CA SER A 467 -22.53 -16.75 -18.86
C SER A 467 -21.72 -15.96 -17.83
N PHE A 468 -22.09 -16.08 -16.58
CA PHE A 468 -21.51 -15.33 -15.48
C PHE A 468 -21.19 -16.24 -14.31
N LEU A 469 -20.24 -15.81 -13.49
CA LEU A 469 -19.85 -16.46 -12.25
C LEU A 469 -19.80 -15.42 -11.15
N SER A 470 -20.38 -15.73 -10.00
CA SER A 470 -20.31 -14.89 -8.81
C SER A 470 -19.76 -15.68 -7.63
N LEU A 471 -18.81 -15.10 -6.92
CA LEU A 471 -18.22 -15.65 -5.71
C LEU A 471 -18.67 -14.81 -4.51
N SER A 472 -19.13 -15.45 -3.45
CA SER A 472 -19.54 -14.77 -2.22
C SER A 472 -19.32 -15.64 -1.00
N TRP A 473 -19.13 -15.02 0.16
CA TRP A 473 -19.11 -15.70 1.45
C TRP A 473 -19.56 -14.75 2.56
N THR A 474 -19.95 -15.32 3.68
CA THR A 474 -20.31 -14.57 4.89
C THR A 474 -19.06 -13.87 5.41
N ASP A 475 -19.23 -12.65 5.90
CA ASP A 475 -18.14 -11.85 6.48
C ASP A 475 -16.97 -11.55 5.55
N SER A 476 -17.24 -11.42 4.23
CA SER A 476 -16.22 -11.17 3.19
C SER A 476 -15.34 -9.93 3.42
N TYR A 477 -15.65 -9.11 4.39
CA TYR A 477 -14.93 -7.91 4.79
C TYR A 477 -13.98 -8.13 5.98
N LYS A 478 -14.01 -9.29 6.62
CA LYS A 478 -13.13 -9.64 7.74
C LYS A 478 -11.82 -10.24 7.23
N SER A 479 -10.77 -10.05 8.00
CA SER A 479 -9.53 -10.79 7.80
C SER A 479 -9.69 -12.22 8.29
N LEU A 480 -9.08 -13.14 7.53
CA LEU A 480 -9.05 -14.57 7.84
C LEU A 480 -7.79 -14.88 8.66
N LEU A 481 -7.85 -15.89 9.50
CA LEU A 481 -6.69 -16.38 10.24
C LEU A 481 -6.09 -17.62 9.55
N VAL A 482 -4.77 -17.76 9.63
CA VAL A 482 -4.09 -18.99 9.18
C VAL A 482 -4.61 -20.19 9.97
N GLY A 483 -4.99 -21.26 9.27
CA GLY A 483 -5.62 -22.45 9.85
C GLY A 483 -7.14 -22.44 9.83
N GLU A 484 -7.78 -21.32 9.49
CA GLU A 484 -9.24 -21.30 9.29
C GLU A 484 -9.67 -22.03 8.02
N HIS A 485 -10.91 -22.46 8.01
CA HIS A 485 -11.58 -23.02 6.84
C HIS A 485 -12.60 -22.01 6.32
N LEU A 486 -12.46 -21.65 5.05
CA LEU A 486 -13.33 -20.71 4.37
C LEU A 486 -14.25 -21.49 3.42
N SER A 487 -15.56 -21.25 3.52
CA SER A 487 -16.55 -21.77 2.57
C SER A 487 -17.03 -20.65 1.66
N ILE A 488 -16.73 -20.76 0.39
CA ILE A 488 -17.10 -19.77 -0.63
C ILE A 488 -18.24 -20.31 -1.47
N THR A 489 -19.29 -19.52 -1.63
CA THR A 489 -20.42 -19.85 -2.48
C THR A 489 -20.08 -19.50 -3.93
N ILE A 490 -20.10 -20.49 -4.79
CA ILE A 490 -19.99 -20.36 -6.24
C ILE A 490 -21.38 -20.33 -6.83
N THR A 491 -21.76 -19.25 -7.49
CA THR A 491 -23.07 -19.10 -8.14
C THR A 491 -22.86 -18.90 -9.63
N PRO A 492 -23.07 -19.91 -10.47
CA PRO A 492 -23.05 -19.77 -11.92
C PRO A 492 -24.39 -19.22 -12.42
N LYS A 493 -24.34 -18.42 -13.47
CA LYS A 493 -25.52 -18.04 -14.26
C LYS A 493 -25.19 -18.21 -15.73
N SER A 494 -25.78 -19.16 -16.38
CA SER A 494 -25.54 -19.48 -17.79
C SER A 494 -26.79 -20.10 -18.44
N PRO A 495 -27.10 -19.77 -19.70
CA PRO A 495 -28.06 -20.55 -20.49
C PRO A 495 -27.65 -22.04 -20.63
N TYR A 496 -26.37 -22.31 -20.44
CA TYR A 496 -25.77 -23.66 -20.57
C TYR A 496 -25.35 -24.24 -19.23
N VAL A 497 -26.02 -23.88 -18.13
CA VAL A 497 -25.66 -24.31 -16.77
C VAL A 497 -25.52 -25.80 -16.61
N ASP A 498 -26.34 -26.60 -17.32
CA ASP A 498 -26.31 -28.05 -17.27
C ASP A 498 -25.10 -28.65 -18.00
N LYS A 499 -24.44 -27.91 -18.87
CA LYS A 499 -23.21 -28.29 -19.57
C LYS A 499 -21.94 -28.01 -18.75
N ILE A 500 -22.04 -27.30 -17.65
CA ILE A 500 -20.92 -27.05 -16.76
C ILE A 500 -20.65 -28.32 -15.96
N THR A 501 -19.48 -28.91 -16.10
CA THR A 501 -19.11 -30.17 -15.45
C THR A 501 -18.28 -29.96 -14.18
N HIS A 502 -17.40 -28.98 -14.18
CA HIS A 502 -16.46 -28.71 -13.10
C HIS A 502 -16.26 -27.21 -12.88
N TYR A 503 -15.93 -26.85 -11.63
CA TYR A 503 -15.35 -25.59 -11.25
C TYR A 503 -13.86 -25.79 -10.98
N ASN A 504 -13.03 -24.97 -11.58
CA ASN A 504 -11.59 -24.97 -11.32
C ASN A 504 -11.23 -23.74 -10.53
N TYR A 505 -10.25 -23.88 -9.65
CA TYR A 505 -9.80 -22.74 -8.86
C TYR A 505 -8.28 -22.68 -8.75
N LEU A 506 -7.80 -21.47 -8.59
CA LEU A 506 -6.41 -21.11 -8.38
C LEU A 506 -6.31 -20.12 -7.22
N VAL A 507 -5.34 -20.31 -6.36
CA VAL A 507 -5.01 -19.35 -5.31
C VAL A 507 -3.64 -18.80 -5.60
N SER A 508 -3.55 -17.48 -5.80
CA SER A 508 -2.28 -16.78 -5.99
C SER A 508 -1.98 -15.87 -4.79
N SER A 509 -0.74 -15.82 -4.38
CA SER A 509 -0.24 -14.95 -3.32
C SER A 509 1.19 -14.56 -3.62
N LYS A 510 1.55 -13.31 -3.35
CA LYS A 510 2.91 -12.78 -3.58
C LYS A 510 3.44 -13.07 -5.00
N GLY A 511 2.54 -12.98 -5.99
CA GLY A 511 2.86 -13.22 -7.40
C GLY A 511 3.10 -14.69 -7.79
N LYS A 512 2.83 -15.65 -6.90
CA LYS A 512 2.97 -17.11 -7.16
C LYS A 512 1.65 -17.83 -7.02
N ILE A 513 1.47 -18.93 -7.74
CA ILE A 513 0.33 -19.83 -7.54
C ILE A 513 0.69 -20.76 -6.37
N VAL A 514 -0.06 -20.65 -5.29
CA VAL A 514 0.20 -21.38 -4.03
C VAL A 514 -0.73 -22.58 -3.85
N HIS A 515 -1.88 -22.58 -4.50
CA HIS A 515 -2.82 -23.71 -4.47
C HIS A 515 -3.70 -23.73 -5.72
N PHE A 516 -4.17 -24.90 -6.11
CA PHE A 516 -5.12 -25.09 -7.21
C PHE A 516 -5.93 -26.36 -7.03
N GLY A 517 -7.07 -26.44 -7.70
CA GLY A 517 -7.91 -27.62 -7.65
C GLY A 517 -9.07 -27.59 -8.61
N THR A 518 -9.82 -28.67 -8.59
CA THR A 518 -11.01 -28.89 -9.41
C THR A 518 -12.11 -29.55 -8.59
N GLU A 519 -13.30 -28.96 -8.62
CA GLU A 519 -14.50 -29.51 -7.99
C GLU A 519 -15.56 -29.88 -9.04
N LYS A 520 -16.12 -31.07 -8.92
CA LYS A 520 -17.20 -31.48 -9.80
C LYS A 520 -18.48 -30.71 -9.47
N LYS A 521 -19.13 -30.17 -10.50
CA LYS A 521 -20.42 -29.48 -10.31
C LYS A 521 -21.50 -30.46 -9.93
N LEU A 522 -22.25 -30.14 -8.88
CA LEU A 522 -23.41 -30.95 -8.46
C LEU A 522 -24.57 -30.74 -9.44
N PRO A 523 -25.15 -31.82 -9.98
CA PRO A 523 -26.29 -31.73 -10.89
C PRO A 523 -27.49 -31.04 -10.24
N GLY A 524 -28.17 -30.14 -10.99
CA GLY A 524 -29.37 -29.46 -10.52
C GLY A 524 -29.13 -28.37 -9.45
N SER A 525 -27.90 -28.15 -8.99
CA SER A 525 -27.65 -27.13 -7.98
C SER A 525 -27.53 -25.74 -8.62
N SER A 526 -28.17 -24.75 -8.02
CA SER A 526 -28.08 -23.33 -8.41
C SER A 526 -26.83 -22.65 -7.85
N TYR A 527 -26.21 -23.24 -6.83
CA TYR A 527 -24.96 -22.81 -6.22
C TYR A 527 -24.20 -24.01 -5.63
N GLN A 528 -22.94 -23.83 -5.35
CA GLN A 528 -22.10 -24.86 -4.72
C GLN A 528 -21.10 -24.20 -3.76
N LEU A 529 -20.76 -24.90 -2.68
CA LEU A 529 -19.72 -24.43 -1.75
C LEU A 529 -18.35 -24.96 -2.16
N LEU A 530 -17.37 -24.05 -2.20
CA LEU A 530 -15.95 -24.37 -2.30
C LEU A 530 -15.32 -24.19 -0.92
N ASN A 531 -14.77 -25.25 -0.36
CA ASN A 531 -14.08 -25.19 0.92
C ASN A 531 -12.58 -25.04 0.70
N LEU A 532 -12.01 -24.03 1.31
CA LEU A 532 -10.60 -23.69 1.20
C LEU A 532 -9.99 -23.55 2.60
N SER A 533 -8.84 -24.20 2.83
CA SER A 533 -8.06 -24.03 4.05
C SER A 533 -7.10 -22.86 3.88
N VAL A 534 -7.12 -21.92 4.82
CA VAL A 534 -6.22 -20.77 4.83
C VAL A 534 -4.84 -21.20 5.32
N THR A 535 -3.82 -21.02 4.49
CA THR A 535 -2.45 -21.44 4.78
C THR A 535 -1.50 -20.26 4.92
N GLN A 536 -0.34 -20.50 5.53
CA GLN A 536 0.73 -19.52 5.70
C GLN A 536 1.21 -18.91 4.35
N HIS A 537 1.18 -19.68 3.26
CA HIS A 537 1.58 -19.19 1.94
C HIS A 537 0.65 -18.13 1.37
N MET A 538 -0.56 -18.01 1.92
CA MET A 538 -1.56 -17.04 1.50
C MET A 538 -1.40 -15.65 2.16
N VAL A 539 -0.54 -15.54 3.18
CA VAL A 539 -0.29 -14.29 3.93
C VAL A 539 0.55 -13.31 3.09
N PRO A 540 0.30 -12.00 3.14
CA PRO A 540 -0.79 -11.29 3.88
C PRO A 540 -2.09 -11.24 3.10
N THR A 541 -2.04 -11.47 1.80
CA THR A 541 -3.18 -11.46 0.90
C THR A 541 -3.09 -12.58 -0.11
N ALA A 542 -4.22 -13.17 -0.43
CA ALA A 542 -4.33 -14.13 -1.51
C ALA A 542 -5.51 -13.79 -2.43
N ARG A 543 -5.38 -14.13 -3.70
CA ARG A 543 -6.48 -14.08 -4.66
C ARG A 543 -6.95 -15.47 -4.97
N LEU A 544 -8.21 -15.71 -4.69
CA LEU A 544 -8.90 -16.88 -5.18
C LEU A 544 -9.55 -16.54 -6.51
N LEU A 545 -9.17 -17.24 -7.54
CA LEU A 545 -9.77 -17.20 -8.87
C LEU A 545 -10.49 -18.52 -9.10
N VAL A 546 -11.76 -18.44 -9.50
CA VAL A 546 -12.56 -19.62 -9.87
C VAL A 546 -13.04 -19.43 -11.31
N TYR A 547 -13.03 -20.51 -12.08
CA TYR A 547 -13.56 -20.49 -13.44
C TYR A 547 -14.25 -21.79 -13.80
N TYR A 548 -15.09 -21.74 -14.80
CA TYR A 548 -15.64 -22.88 -15.50
C TYR A 548 -15.57 -22.67 -17.02
N VAL A 549 -15.68 -23.76 -17.76
CA VAL A 549 -15.72 -23.73 -19.22
C VAL A 549 -17.11 -24.17 -19.67
N VAL A 550 -17.75 -23.38 -20.53
CA VAL A 550 -18.98 -23.74 -21.21
C VAL A 550 -18.71 -23.96 -22.69
N THR A 551 -19.30 -25.01 -23.24
CA THR A 551 -19.33 -25.24 -24.68
C THR A 551 -20.71 -24.88 -25.22
N GLY A 552 -20.79 -23.78 -25.99
CA GLY A 552 -21.98 -23.37 -26.74
C GLY A 552 -21.93 -23.89 -28.18
N ASP A 553 -22.83 -23.36 -29.05
CA ASP A 553 -23.00 -23.77 -30.44
C ASP A 553 -21.79 -23.43 -31.32
N GLN A 554 -20.61 -23.95 -31.05
CA GLN A 554 -19.35 -23.96 -31.83
C GLN A 554 -18.12 -23.35 -31.13
N THR A 555 -18.21 -22.80 -29.92
CA THR A 555 -17.05 -22.25 -29.22
C THR A 555 -17.06 -22.55 -27.72
N ALA A 556 -15.91 -22.90 -27.18
CA ALA A 556 -15.72 -22.97 -25.75
C ALA A 556 -15.46 -21.57 -25.17
N GLU A 557 -16.18 -21.23 -24.09
CA GLU A 557 -15.96 -19.97 -23.35
C GLU A 557 -15.52 -20.28 -21.93
N LEU A 558 -14.44 -19.61 -21.50
CA LEU A 558 -13.99 -19.60 -20.11
C LEU A 558 -14.67 -18.45 -19.38
N VAL A 559 -15.36 -18.75 -18.29
CA VAL A 559 -16.05 -17.77 -17.44
C VAL A 559 -15.40 -17.79 -16.08
N SER A 560 -14.94 -16.64 -15.60
CA SER A 560 -14.16 -16.55 -14.38
C SER A 560 -14.61 -15.39 -13.49
N ASP A 561 -14.35 -15.54 -12.21
CA ASP A 561 -14.43 -14.49 -11.19
C ASP A 561 -13.32 -14.67 -10.19
N SER A 562 -13.00 -13.60 -9.45
CA SER A 562 -11.98 -13.65 -8.42
C SER A 562 -12.37 -12.83 -7.20
N VAL A 563 -11.85 -13.20 -6.07
CA VAL A 563 -12.01 -12.49 -4.80
C VAL A 563 -10.67 -12.34 -4.11
N CYS A 564 -10.52 -11.25 -3.38
CA CYS A 564 -9.38 -11.05 -2.52
C CYS A 564 -9.65 -11.57 -1.11
N LEU A 565 -8.70 -12.30 -0.59
CA LEU A 565 -8.67 -12.79 0.78
C LEU A 565 -7.61 -12.02 1.54
N ASN A 566 -8.01 -11.27 2.56
CA ASN A 566 -7.09 -10.65 3.51
C ASN A 566 -6.84 -11.65 4.64
N ILE A 567 -5.58 -11.97 4.90
CA ILE A 567 -5.19 -12.95 5.90
C ILE A 567 -4.36 -12.22 6.96
N GLU A 568 -4.86 -12.27 8.20
CA GLU A 568 -4.15 -11.78 9.37
C GLU A 568 -3.19 -12.86 9.85
N GLU A 569 -1.91 -12.54 9.89
CA GLU A 569 -0.92 -13.43 10.46
C GLU A 569 -0.79 -13.16 11.97
N LYS A 570 -1.13 -14.15 12.77
CA LYS A 570 -0.47 -14.30 14.05
C LYS A 570 0.90 -14.91 13.75
N CYS A 571 1.92 -14.10 13.97
CA CYS A 571 3.30 -14.45 13.83
C CYS A 571 3.56 -15.90 14.26
N GLY A 572 3.95 -16.78 13.36
CA GLY A 572 4.09 -18.22 13.62
C GLY A 572 5.06 -18.58 14.76
N ASN A 573 5.92 -17.64 15.16
CA ASN A 573 6.83 -17.76 16.29
C ASN A 573 6.35 -17.02 17.54
N GLN A 574 5.25 -16.28 17.47
CA GLN A 574 4.58 -15.57 18.57
C GLN A 574 5.55 -14.78 19.48
N LEU A 575 6.37 -13.92 18.87
CA LEU A 575 7.26 -13.04 19.62
C LEU A 575 6.45 -12.11 20.52
N GLN A 576 6.67 -12.21 21.82
CA GLN A 576 6.07 -11.34 22.81
C GLN A 576 7.17 -10.63 23.62
N ILE A 577 6.90 -9.38 23.97
CA ILE A 577 7.80 -8.56 24.79
C ILE A 577 7.00 -8.03 25.97
N HIS A 578 7.50 -8.32 27.18
CA HIS A 578 6.86 -7.93 28.44
C HIS A 578 7.83 -7.16 29.31
N LEU A 579 7.32 -6.18 30.02
CA LEU A 579 8.08 -5.42 31.02
C LEU A 579 7.65 -5.80 32.44
N SER A 580 8.61 -5.88 33.33
CA SER A 580 8.36 -6.11 34.74
C SER A 580 9.16 -5.11 35.59
N PRO A 581 8.56 -4.44 36.59
CA PRO A 581 7.13 -4.45 36.91
C PRO A 581 6.28 -3.82 35.79
N ASN A 582 5.08 -4.37 35.57
CA ASN A 582 4.11 -3.81 34.62
C ASN A 582 3.34 -2.68 35.31
N LYS A 583 3.83 -1.45 35.16
CA LYS A 583 3.22 -0.22 35.65
C LYS A 583 2.84 0.65 34.48
N GLU A 584 1.80 1.47 34.66
CA GLU A 584 1.42 2.46 33.64
C GLU A 584 2.53 3.53 33.48
N VAL A 585 3.18 3.91 34.56
CA VAL A 585 4.21 4.95 34.60
C VAL A 585 5.41 4.47 35.39
N HIS A 586 6.58 4.72 34.84
CA HIS A 586 7.87 4.42 35.44
C HIS A 586 8.64 5.71 35.77
N SER A 587 9.52 5.63 36.77
CA SER A 587 10.39 6.76 37.11
C SER A 587 11.64 6.81 36.21
N PRO A 588 12.19 7.98 35.89
CA PRO A 588 13.49 8.12 35.22
C PRO A 588 14.56 7.36 36.00
N GLY A 589 15.45 6.64 35.31
CA GLY A 589 16.51 5.82 35.93
C GLY A 589 16.00 4.59 36.65
N GLU A 590 14.72 4.22 36.57
CA GLU A 590 14.19 3.00 37.16
C GLU A 590 14.80 1.75 36.51
N ALA A 591 15.19 0.75 37.33
CA ALA A 591 15.58 -0.55 36.83
C ALA A 591 14.35 -1.39 36.49
N VAL A 592 14.27 -1.87 35.25
CA VAL A 592 13.17 -2.69 34.74
C VAL A 592 13.71 -3.95 34.07
N SER A 593 12.93 -5.00 34.10
CA SER A 593 13.25 -6.26 33.44
C SER A 593 12.38 -6.43 32.19
N LEU A 594 13.01 -6.51 31.02
CA LEU A 594 12.38 -6.77 29.74
C LEU A 594 12.51 -8.25 29.40
N THR A 595 11.39 -8.93 29.24
CA THR A 595 11.34 -10.35 28.88
C THR A 595 10.87 -10.50 27.44
N MET A 596 11.63 -11.22 26.63
CA MET A 596 11.29 -11.65 25.28
C MET A 596 10.95 -13.13 25.30
N GLU A 597 9.80 -13.50 24.73
CA GLU A 597 9.32 -14.88 24.62
C GLU A 597 9.02 -15.24 23.18
N THR A 598 9.42 -16.44 22.75
CA THR A 598 9.21 -16.97 21.41
C THR A 598 8.91 -18.46 21.49
N GLN A 599 8.23 -19.02 20.48
CA GLN A 599 7.98 -20.47 20.44
C GLN A 599 9.20 -21.28 20.02
N SER A 600 10.07 -20.71 19.20
CA SER A 600 11.28 -21.34 18.70
C SER A 600 12.45 -20.39 18.77
N GLU A 601 13.66 -20.93 18.72
CA GLU A 601 14.90 -20.15 18.67
C GLU A 601 14.84 -19.05 17.62
N SER A 602 15.17 -17.83 18.04
CA SER A 602 15.04 -16.62 17.25
C SER A 602 16.17 -15.64 17.51
N TRP A 603 16.45 -14.81 16.51
CA TRP A 603 17.21 -13.59 16.68
C TRP A 603 16.26 -12.41 16.73
N VAL A 604 16.31 -11.63 17.79
CA VAL A 604 15.39 -10.51 18.03
C VAL A 604 16.17 -9.20 18.07
N ALA A 605 15.81 -8.30 17.20
CA ALA A 605 16.31 -6.93 17.16
C ALA A 605 15.36 -6.02 17.94
N LEU A 606 15.87 -5.33 18.93
CA LEU A 606 15.13 -4.32 19.68
C LEU A 606 15.49 -2.93 19.21
N SER A 607 14.50 -2.04 19.21
CA SER A 607 14.64 -0.60 19.02
C SER A 607 13.70 0.16 19.95
N SER A 608 14.12 1.34 20.38
CA SER A 608 13.29 2.23 21.19
C SER A 608 13.19 3.59 20.51
N VAL A 609 11.99 4.13 20.43
CA VAL A 609 11.72 5.45 19.85
C VAL A 609 10.88 6.25 20.83
N SER A 610 11.18 7.55 20.98
CA SER A 610 10.33 8.43 21.76
C SER A 610 9.05 8.76 21.01
N SER A 611 7.92 8.63 21.68
CA SER A 611 6.62 8.98 21.09
C SER A 611 6.47 10.48 20.79
N ALA A 612 7.30 11.33 21.40
CA ALA A 612 7.32 12.76 21.10
C ALA A 612 7.75 13.07 19.63
N ILE A 613 8.32 12.07 18.94
CA ILE A 613 8.79 12.21 17.55
C ILE A 613 7.66 11.99 16.54
N TYR A 614 6.59 11.27 16.91
CA TYR A 614 5.50 10.89 16.01
C TYR A 614 4.16 11.42 16.52
N GLY A 615 3.35 12.03 15.64
CA GLY A 615 1.97 12.41 15.94
C GLY A 615 1.06 11.20 16.24
N ASP A 616 -0.05 11.36 16.96
CA ASP A 616 -0.86 10.26 17.54
C ASP A 616 -1.57 9.34 16.52
N GLN A 617 -1.76 9.78 15.28
CA GLN A 617 -2.63 9.06 14.34
C GLN A 617 -2.01 7.85 13.64
N GLU A 618 -0.71 7.69 13.59
CA GLU A 618 -0.06 6.56 12.90
C GLU A 618 0.51 5.47 13.82
N ARG A 619 0.42 5.67 15.12
CA ARG A 619 1.12 4.86 16.13
C ARG A 619 0.61 3.44 16.30
N SER A 620 -0.68 3.19 16.11
CA SER A 620 -1.25 1.87 16.40
C SER A 620 -1.04 0.82 15.29
N LYS A 621 -0.40 1.18 14.17
CA LYS A 621 -0.33 0.35 12.97
C LYS A 621 1.06 -0.06 12.48
N ASN A 622 2.08 -0.11 13.33
CA ASN A 622 3.29 -0.86 13.02
C ASN A 622 3.06 -2.37 13.17
N SER A 623 1.93 -2.82 12.65
CA SER A 623 1.58 -4.23 12.66
C SER A 623 2.49 -4.99 11.67
N LEU A 624 2.72 -6.25 11.95
CA LEU A 624 3.31 -7.21 11.04
C LEU A 624 2.74 -7.09 9.62
N GLU A 625 1.44 -6.85 9.51
CA GLU A 625 0.72 -6.62 8.27
C GLU A 625 1.32 -5.46 7.44
N ARG A 626 1.67 -4.33 8.06
CA ARG A 626 2.28 -3.19 7.35
C ARG A 626 3.67 -3.53 6.83
N VAL A 627 4.49 -4.21 7.64
CA VAL A 627 5.81 -4.68 7.21
C VAL A 627 5.66 -5.67 6.06
N LEU A 628 4.77 -6.65 6.18
CA LEU A 628 4.52 -7.64 5.13
C LEU A 628 3.97 -7.01 3.85
N ARG A 629 3.07 -6.03 3.96
CA ARG A 629 2.59 -5.27 2.79
C ARG A 629 3.70 -4.47 2.12
N SER A 630 4.62 -3.89 2.88
CA SER A 630 5.78 -3.18 2.33
C SER A 630 6.79 -4.12 1.67
N LEU A 631 6.85 -5.37 2.12
CA LEU A 631 7.70 -6.41 1.56
C LEU A 631 7.09 -7.09 0.33
N ASP A 632 5.79 -7.00 0.12
CA ASP A 632 5.13 -7.58 -1.04
C ASP A 632 5.35 -6.71 -2.29
N LYS A 633 6.38 -7.05 -3.07
CA LYS A 633 6.74 -6.35 -4.30
C LYS A 633 5.70 -6.47 -5.42
N SER A 634 4.87 -7.50 -5.36
CA SER A 634 3.77 -7.75 -6.29
C SER A 634 2.44 -7.21 -5.77
N TYR A 635 2.46 -6.54 -4.61
CA TYR A 635 1.26 -5.97 -4.01
C TYR A 635 0.64 -4.94 -4.95
N GLN A 636 -0.21 -5.43 -5.80
CA GLN A 636 -1.29 -4.64 -6.36
C GLN A 636 -2.39 -4.70 -5.31
N ASP A 637 -2.85 -3.53 -4.88
CA ASP A 637 -4.00 -3.46 -3.98
C ASP A 637 -5.01 -4.50 -4.44
N CYS A 638 -5.28 -5.48 -3.57
CA CYS A 638 -6.02 -6.68 -3.94
C CYS A 638 -7.43 -6.29 -4.42
N GLY A 639 -7.90 -5.09 -4.08
CA GLY A 639 -9.24 -4.65 -4.40
C GLY A 639 -10.27 -5.63 -3.86
N ALA A 640 -11.43 -5.63 -4.45
CA ALA A 640 -12.49 -6.59 -4.11
C ALA A 640 -12.54 -7.81 -5.05
N GLY A 641 -11.66 -7.89 -6.04
CA GLY A 641 -11.62 -8.94 -7.06
C GLY A 641 -12.45 -8.61 -8.30
N GLY A 642 -12.69 -9.62 -9.14
CA GLY A 642 -13.45 -9.53 -10.39
C GLY A 642 -12.66 -9.00 -11.57
N GLY A 643 -13.35 -8.67 -12.65
CA GLY A 643 -12.81 -8.13 -13.90
C GLY A 643 -13.93 -7.92 -14.93
N ARG A 644 -13.66 -7.21 -16.01
CA ARG A 644 -14.61 -6.97 -17.11
C ARG A 644 -14.82 -8.18 -18.04
N ASN A 645 -13.86 -9.11 -18.05
CA ASN A 645 -13.91 -10.35 -18.80
C ASN A 645 -12.94 -11.37 -18.17
N ASN A 646 -12.92 -12.59 -18.70
CA ASN A 646 -12.07 -13.66 -18.19
C ASN A 646 -10.57 -13.31 -18.20
N ALA A 647 -10.07 -12.70 -19.27
CA ALA A 647 -8.66 -12.34 -19.39
C ALA A 647 -8.26 -11.28 -18.34
N GLU A 648 -9.11 -10.28 -18.09
CA GLU A 648 -8.86 -9.27 -17.07
C GLU A 648 -8.92 -9.86 -15.65
N VAL A 649 -9.83 -10.80 -15.39
CA VAL A 649 -9.89 -11.50 -14.08
C VAL A 649 -8.56 -12.20 -13.78
N PHE A 650 -8.00 -12.95 -14.74
CA PHE A 650 -6.68 -13.56 -14.60
C PHE A 650 -5.57 -12.52 -14.44
N TYR A 651 -5.60 -11.49 -15.27
CA TYR A 651 -4.61 -10.41 -15.22
C TYR A 651 -4.59 -9.70 -13.87
N LEU A 652 -5.77 -9.30 -13.35
CA LEU A 652 -5.89 -8.64 -12.04
C LEU A 652 -5.57 -9.59 -10.88
N ALA A 653 -5.67 -10.91 -11.08
CA ALA A 653 -5.20 -11.91 -10.13
C ALA A 653 -3.67 -12.15 -10.19
N GLY A 654 -2.93 -11.41 -11.00
CA GLY A 654 -1.47 -11.57 -11.15
C GLY A 654 -1.05 -12.77 -11.99
N LEU A 655 -1.94 -13.29 -12.86
CA LEU A 655 -1.74 -14.51 -13.63
C LEU A 655 -1.67 -14.23 -15.13
N THR A 656 -0.82 -15.00 -15.80
CA THR A 656 -0.79 -15.15 -17.26
C THR A 656 -1.66 -16.35 -17.64
N LEU A 657 -2.54 -16.16 -18.62
CA LEU A 657 -3.47 -17.16 -19.11
C LEU A 657 -3.09 -17.59 -20.52
N LEU A 658 -2.98 -18.91 -20.74
CA LEU A 658 -2.93 -19.55 -22.06
C LEU A 658 -4.10 -20.51 -22.17
N THR A 659 -4.95 -20.33 -23.16
CA THR A 659 -6.12 -21.20 -23.38
C THR A 659 -6.52 -21.18 -24.86
N ASN A 660 -7.27 -22.19 -25.28
CA ASN A 660 -8.00 -22.21 -26.54
C ASN A 660 -9.48 -21.83 -26.36
N ALA A 661 -9.95 -21.70 -25.12
CA ALA A 661 -11.27 -21.14 -24.85
C ALA A 661 -11.26 -19.62 -25.14
N ASN A 662 -12.25 -19.11 -25.85
CA ASN A 662 -12.32 -17.73 -26.35
C ASN A 662 -11.19 -17.36 -27.32
N ALA A 663 -10.79 -18.28 -28.19
CA ALA A 663 -9.65 -18.16 -29.11
C ALA A 663 -9.81 -17.13 -30.25
N ASP A 664 -10.67 -16.16 -30.14
CA ASP A 664 -10.65 -15.02 -31.05
C ASP A 664 -9.55 -14.04 -30.66
N ASP A 665 -8.38 -14.25 -31.24
CA ASP A 665 -7.19 -13.38 -31.11
C ASP A 665 -7.48 -11.90 -31.47
N SER A 666 -8.59 -11.63 -32.15
CA SER A 666 -9.02 -10.28 -32.54
C SER A 666 -9.46 -9.40 -31.37
N GLN A 667 -9.71 -9.94 -30.17
CA GLN A 667 -10.07 -9.15 -28.98
C GLN A 667 -8.89 -8.84 -28.05
N GLN A 668 -7.74 -9.46 -28.20
CA GLN A 668 -6.54 -9.08 -27.46
C GLN A 668 -5.96 -7.73 -27.94
N ASP A 669 -6.41 -7.23 -29.08
CA ASP A 669 -5.95 -5.96 -29.65
C ASP A 669 -6.94 -4.80 -29.48
N ASP A 670 -8.03 -4.98 -28.74
CA ASP A 670 -8.90 -3.88 -28.34
C ASP A 670 -8.13 -2.98 -27.36
N GLY A 671 -7.73 -1.81 -27.85
CA GLY A 671 -6.89 -0.81 -27.19
C GLY A 671 -7.34 -0.37 -25.78
N SER A 672 -8.42 -0.96 -25.23
CA SER A 672 -8.87 -0.70 -23.86
C SER A 672 -7.98 -1.36 -22.81
N PHE A 673 -7.44 -2.55 -23.08
CA PHE A 673 -6.45 -3.21 -22.21
C PHE A 673 -5.11 -2.46 -22.21
N LYS A 674 -4.72 -1.97 -23.41
CA LYS A 674 -3.58 -1.06 -23.55
C LYS A 674 -3.83 0.31 -22.89
N LYS A 675 -5.08 0.77 -22.75
CA LYS A 675 -5.39 2.06 -22.09
C LYS A 675 -5.16 2.05 -20.59
N ILE A 676 -5.44 0.97 -19.88
CA ILE A 676 -5.18 0.88 -18.42
C ILE A 676 -3.69 0.69 -18.15
N LEU A 677 -3.01 -0.14 -18.95
CA LEU A 677 -1.54 -0.25 -18.91
C LEU A 677 -0.86 1.00 -19.50
N ARG A 678 -1.45 1.66 -20.51
CA ARG A 678 -0.97 2.94 -21.01
C ARG A 678 -1.10 4.05 -19.97
N SER A 679 -2.14 4.08 -19.15
CA SER A 679 -2.29 5.09 -18.10
C SER A 679 -1.14 5.04 -17.07
N ARG A 680 -0.68 3.84 -16.63
CA ARG A 680 0.51 3.71 -15.77
C ARG A 680 1.85 3.77 -16.53
N ARG A 681 1.92 3.22 -17.74
CA ARG A 681 3.09 3.39 -18.62
C ARG A 681 3.19 4.81 -19.13
N ASN A 682 2.08 5.45 -19.53
CA ASN A 682 2.08 6.84 -19.99
C ASN A 682 2.55 7.77 -18.86
N LEU A 683 2.15 7.60 -17.62
CA LEU A 683 2.62 8.48 -16.54
C LEU A 683 4.13 8.34 -16.31
N LYS A 684 4.67 7.10 -16.30
CA LYS A 684 6.12 6.87 -16.24
C LYS A 684 6.84 7.30 -17.53
N GLU A 685 6.21 7.10 -18.67
CA GLU A 685 6.75 7.46 -19.98
C GLU A 685 6.62 8.96 -20.23
N GLU A 686 5.56 9.61 -19.77
CA GLU A 686 5.37 11.06 -19.80
C GLU A 686 6.30 11.78 -18.81
N ILE A 687 6.53 11.21 -17.62
CA ILE A 687 7.57 11.73 -16.69
C ILE A 687 8.97 11.52 -17.27
N LYS A 688 9.22 10.39 -17.93
CA LYS A 688 10.48 10.14 -18.64
C LYS A 688 10.64 11.07 -19.83
N ASN A 689 9.58 11.27 -20.62
CA ASN A 689 9.56 12.18 -21.77
C ASN A 689 9.72 13.64 -21.30
N LEU A 690 9.07 14.04 -20.19
CA LEU A 690 9.28 15.37 -19.59
C LEU A 690 10.75 15.57 -19.19
N LYS A 691 11.39 14.56 -18.60
CA LYS A 691 12.79 14.64 -18.21
C LYS A 691 13.69 14.75 -19.45
N GLU A 692 13.42 13.98 -20.49
CA GLU A 692 14.15 14.03 -21.77
C GLU A 692 13.93 15.37 -22.51
N GLU A 693 12.72 15.92 -22.50
CA GLU A 693 12.43 17.24 -23.08
C GLU A 693 13.13 18.37 -22.32
N ILE A 694 13.17 18.29 -20.98
CA ILE A 694 13.89 19.25 -20.15
C ILE A 694 15.41 19.14 -20.40
N GLU A 695 15.96 17.92 -20.49
CA GLU A 695 17.38 17.70 -20.83
C GLU A 695 17.71 18.24 -22.22
N ASN A 696 16.86 17.99 -23.20
CA ASN A 696 17.01 18.51 -24.56
C ASN A 696 16.94 20.04 -24.62
N LEU A 697 16.06 20.65 -23.84
CA LEU A 697 15.96 22.11 -23.74
C LEU A 697 17.17 22.70 -23.00
N ALA A 698 17.58 22.06 -21.90
CA ALA A 698 18.73 22.46 -21.10
C ALA A 698 20.06 22.34 -21.88
N SER A 699 20.21 21.34 -22.74
CA SER A 699 21.40 21.15 -23.57
C SER A 699 21.65 22.27 -24.59
N LYS A 700 20.61 23.04 -24.98
CA LYS A 700 20.71 24.22 -25.84
C LYS A 700 21.45 25.38 -25.16
N PHE A 701 21.58 25.38 -23.85
CA PHE A 701 22.29 26.38 -23.10
C PHE A 701 23.75 25.96 -22.88
N LYS A 702 24.67 26.63 -23.53
CA LYS A 702 26.10 26.28 -23.50
C LYS A 702 26.74 26.47 -22.13
N HIS A 703 26.28 27.46 -21.36
CA HIS A 703 26.88 27.82 -20.08
C HIS A 703 26.28 26.96 -18.93
N PRO A 704 27.10 26.32 -18.07
CA PRO A 704 26.60 25.44 -17.01
C PRO A 704 25.64 26.10 -16.03
N LEU A 705 25.87 27.36 -15.65
CA LEU A 705 25.00 28.12 -14.75
C LEU A 705 23.61 28.37 -15.35
N ILE A 706 23.54 28.68 -16.66
CA ILE A 706 22.27 28.90 -17.37
C ILE A 706 21.52 27.61 -17.52
N ARG A 707 22.24 26.51 -17.74
CA ARG A 707 21.67 25.16 -17.74
C ARG A 707 21.05 24.78 -16.39
N LYS A 708 21.74 25.15 -15.28
CA LYS A 708 21.18 24.98 -13.93
C LYS A 708 19.90 25.77 -13.73
N CYS A 709 19.86 27.05 -14.19
CA CYS A 709 18.62 27.84 -14.12
C CYS A 709 17.44 27.19 -14.85
N CYS A 710 17.68 26.49 -15.97
CA CYS A 710 16.64 25.71 -16.65
C CYS A 710 16.12 24.57 -15.78
N TYR A 711 17.00 23.77 -15.19
CA TYR A 711 16.60 22.68 -14.29
C TYR A 711 15.84 23.20 -13.06
N ASP A 712 16.29 24.30 -12.46
CA ASP A 712 15.63 24.94 -11.32
C ASP A 712 14.21 25.43 -11.69
N GLY A 713 14.00 25.89 -12.93
CA GLY A 713 12.68 26.24 -13.45
C GLY A 713 11.75 25.03 -13.59
N ALA A 714 12.28 23.89 -13.96
CA ALA A 714 11.49 22.67 -14.18
C ALA A 714 10.98 22.00 -12.88
N TYR A 715 11.51 22.38 -11.72
CA TYR A 715 11.00 21.87 -10.44
C TYR A 715 9.56 22.30 -10.20
N ARG A 716 8.76 21.35 -9.63
CA ARG A 716 7.36 21.63 -9.27
C ARG A 716 7.34 22.56 -8.07
N GLN A 717 6.69 23.73 -8.23
CA GLN A 717 6.32 24.62 -7.15
C GLN A 717 4.93 25.21 -7.45
N GLN A 718 4.22 25.66 -6.42
CA GLN A 718 2.85 26.17 -6.55
C GLN A 718 2.78 27.56 -7.16
N GLU A 719 3.85 28.33 -7.03
CA GLU A 719 3.95 29.68 -7.58
C GLU A 719 4.04 29.67 -9.12
N SER A 720 3.49 30.69 -9.74
CA SER A 720 3.57 30.86 -11.18
C SER A 720 5.03 30.98 -11.69
N CYS A 721 5.27 30.56 -12.91
CA CYS A 721 6.60 30.68 -13.51
C CYS A 721 7.09 32.14 -13.57
N GLU A 722 6.17 33.10 -13.72
CA GLU A 722 6.46 34.54 -13.76
C GLU A 722 6.92 35.09 -12.40
N GLU A 723 6.20 34.77 -11.34
CA GLU A 723 6.56 35.14 -9.96
C GLU A 723 7.89 34.56 -9.52
N ARG A 724 8.14 33.31 -9.86
CA ARG A 724 9.42 32.65 -9.58
C ARG A 724 10.57 33.25 -10.38
N ALA A 725 10.35 33.55 -11.65
CA ALA A 725 11.35 34.17 -12.53
C ALA A 725 11.71 35.59 -12.14
N ALA A 726 10.74 36.36 -11.60
CA ALA A 726 10.96 37.74 -11.12
C ALA A 726 11.97 37.84 -9.96
N ARG A 727 12.14 36.76 -9.19
CA ARG A 727 13.09 36.70 -8.07
C ARG A 727 14.52 36.34 -8.48
N ILE A 728 14.77 36.03 -9.75
CA ILE A 728 16.11 35.67 -10.22
C ILE A 728 16.95 36.89 -10.49
N THR A 729 18.03 37.05 -9.74
CA THR A 729 18.96 38.21 -9.82
C THR A 729 20.21 37.94 -10.67
N ILE A 730 20.41 36.69 -11.14
CA ILE A 730 21.64 36.20 -11.81
C ILE A 730 21.75 36.62 -13.28
N GLY A 731 20.83 37.43 -13.80
CA GLY A 731 20.92 38.01 -15.14
C GLY A 731 19.87 37.47 -16.14
N ARG A 732 19.62 38.25 -17.19
CA ARG A 732 18.53 38.00 -18.16
C ARG A 732 18.54 36.61 -18.82
N ASN A 733 19.71 36.04 -19.05
CA ASN A 733 19.84 34.72 -19.68
C ASN A 733 19.41 33.58 -18.75
N CYS A 734 19.63 33.71 -17.45
CA CYS A 734 19.14 32.79 -16.43
C CYS A 734 17.61 32.87 -16.30
N VAL A 735 17.06 34.08 -16.22
CA VAL A 735 15.59 34.29 -16.19
C VAL A 735 14.91 33.65 -17.41
N ARG A 736 15.48 33.83 -18.60
CA ARG A 736 14.97 33.27 -19.85
C ARG A 736 15.00 31.73 -19.85
N ALA A 737 16.11 31.13 -19.46
CA ALA A 737 16.26 29.68 -19.38
C ALA A 737 15.32 29.07 -18.33
N PHE A 738 15.22 29.69 -17.16
CA PHE A 738 14.31 29.30 -16.09
C PHE A 738 12.85 29.33 -16.57
N SER A 739 12.38 30.46 -17.14
CA SER A 739 11.01 30.61 -17.61
C SER A 739 10.65 29.62 -18.71
N GLN A 740 11.57 29.34 -19.64
CA GLN A 740 11.33 28.36 -20.72
C GLN A 740 11.12 26.95 -20.16
N CYS A 741 11.97 26.51 -19.23
CA CYS A 741 11.87 25.17 -18.65
C CYS A 741 10.72 25.06 -17.65
N CYS A 742 10.36 26.13 -16.93
CA CYS A 742 9.20 26.19 -16.07
C CYS A 742 7.90 26.05 -16.86
N ASN A 743 7.74 26.85 -17.91
CA ASN A 743 6.52 26.79 -18.75
C ASN A 743 6.37 25.43 -19.46
N LEU A 744 7.46 24.85 -19.95
CA LEU A 744 7.43 23.50 -20.52
C LEU A 744 6.96 22.46 -19.50
N ALA A 745 7.55 22.50 -18.28
CA ALA A 745 7.17 21.59 -17.22
C ALA A 745 5.72 21.78 -16.76
N GLN A 746 5.22 23.02 -16.74
CA GLN A 746 3.84 23.32 -16.38
C GLN A 746 2.86 22.85 -17.47
N GLN A 747 3.17 23.05 -18.76
CA GLN A 747 2.34 22.58 -19.87
C GLN A 747 2.19 21.06 -19.88
N VAL A 748 3.28 20.32 -19.71
CA VAL A 748 3.25 18.86 -19.68
C VAL A 748 2.45 18.36 -18.45
N ARG A 749 2.62 19.00 -17.30
CA ARG A 749 1.88 18.63 -16.08
C ARG A 749 0.38 18.96 -16.16
N SER A 750 -0.02 20.07 -16.79
CA SER A 750 -1.44 20.42 -16.99
C SER A 750 -2.15 19.42 -17.90
N ASN A 751 -1.47 18.89 -18.89
CA ASN A 751 -1.99 17.82 -19.75
C ASN A 751 -2.18 16.50 -19.00
N ILE A 752 -1.37 16.24 -17.95
CA ILE A 752 -1.46 15.04 -17.09
C ILE A 752 -2.63 15.18 -16.09
N SER A 753 -2.94 16.39 -15.61
CA SER A 753 -3.98 16.64 -14.59
C SER A 753 -5.42 16.56 -15.10
N HIS A 754 -5.67 16.42 -16.38
CA HIS A 754 -7.02 16.26 -16.96
C HIS A 754 -7.58 14.81 -16.86
N HIS A 755 -6.94 13.89 -16.14
CA HIS A 755 -7.48 12.58 -15.80
C HIS A 755 -7.64 12.38 -14.29
N PRO A 756 -8.73 12.86 -13.65
CA PRO A 756 -8.88 12.88 -12.19
C PRO A 756 -9.25 11.54 -11.53
N GLN A 757 -9.35 10.43 -12.25
CA GLN A 757 -9.98 9.20 -11.72
C GLN A 757 -9.04 8.04 -11.36
N LEU A 758 -7.71 8.21 -11.30
CA LEU A 758 -6.78 7.10 -11.03
C LEU A 758 -5.74 7.37 -9.92
N LEU A 759 -5.92 8.42 -9.12
CA LEU A 759 -5.04 8.76 -7.99
C LEU A 759 -5.57 8.30 -6.61
N GLY A 760 -6.39 7.24 -6.57
CA GLY A 760 -6.69 6.51 -5.35
C GLY A 760 -5.54 5.54 -4.98
N HIS A 761 -4.75 5.89 -3.97
CA HIS A 761 -3.94 4.98 -3.15
C HIS A 761 -2.61 4.39 -3.62
N ALA A 762 -1.90 4.97 -4.59
CA ALA A 762 -0.52 4.53 -4.87
C ALA A 762 0.58 5.48 -4.35
N GLY A 763 0.22 6.59 -3.72
CA GLY A 763 1.15 7.64 -3.27
C GLY A 763 1.49 7.67 -1.78
N THR A 764 0.82 6.88 -0.95
CA THR A 764 0.86 7.08 0.51
C THR A 764 1.87 6.19 1.26
N LEU A 765 2.76 5.50 0.57
CA LEU A 765 3.68 4.55 1.21
C LEU A 765 5.14 5.02 1.33
N LEU A 766 5.46 6.23 0.91
CA LEU A 766 6.85 6.72 0.89
C LEU A 766 7.08 8.08 1.56
N THR A 767 6.09 8.68 2.18
CA THR A 767 6.22 9.99 2.82
C THR A 767 5.76 9.97 4.28
N ILE A 768 6.39 9.12 5.05
CA ILE A 768 6.30 9.24 6.51
C ILE A 768 7.67 9.69 6.99
N ILE A 769 8.06 10.90 6.71
CA ILE A 769 9.08 11.60 7.49
C ILE A 769 9.18 13.03 6.96
N SER A 770 8.28 13.91 7.36
CA SER A 770 8.61 15.30 7.63
C SER A 770 7.48 15.93 8.44
N SER A 771 7.14 15.35 9.56
CA SER A 771 6.57 16.16 10.62
C SER A 771 7.73 16.99 11.19
N SER A 772 7.53 18.28 11.27
CA SER A 772 8.41 19.20 11.99
C SER A 772 8.67 18.64 13.38
N VAL A 773 9.79 18.02 13.53
CA VAL A 773 10.24 17.46 14.79
C VAL A 773 10.59 18.62 15.68
N SER A 774 9.96 18.72 16.84
CA SER A 774 10.54 19.47 17.96
C SER A 774 11.98 18.95 18.15
N SER A 775 12.90 19.86 18.26
CA SER A 775 14.35 19.70 18.15
C SER A 775 15.05 18.83 19.19
N ILE A 776 14.36 17.82 19.75
CA ILE A 776 14.93 16.93 20.75
C ILE A 776 15.19 15.58 20.10
N PHE A 777 16.43 15.39 19.65
CA PHE A 777 16.92 14.11 19.16
C PHE A 777 17.18 13.17 20.33
N LEU A 778 16.15 12.46 20.80
CA LEU A 778 16.33 11.41 21.77
C LEU A 778 17.00 10.23 21.08
N GLU A 779 18.16 9.83 21.61
CA GLU A 779 18.89 8.69 21.06
C GLU A 779 18.10 7.39 21.28
N ASN A 780 18.15 6.51 20.30
CA ASN A 780 17.65 5.15 20.44
C ASN A 780 18.54 4.43 21.46
N TRP A 781 18.08 4.31 22.69
CA TRP A 781 18.86 3.73 23.79
C TRP A 781 18.86 2.19 23.78
N LEU A 782 17.96 1.58 23.00
CA LEU A 782 17.80 0.13 22.93
C LEU A 782 17.99 -0.35 21.48
N TRP A 783 19.22 -0.21 20.95
CA TRP A 783 19.58 -0.62 19.59
C TRP A 783 20.51 -1.83 19.64
N LYS A 784 19.93 -3.04 19.76
CA LYS A 784 20.71 -4.29 19.87
C LYS A 784 19.95 -5.50 19.34
N VAL A 785 20.70 -6.50 18.91
CA VAL A 785 20.18 -7.80 18.46
C VAL A 785 20.52 -8.85 19.52
N TYR A 786 19.52 -9.64 19.87
CA TYR A 786 19.62 -10.67 20.90
C TYR A 786 19.26 -12.04 20.35
N HIS A 787 20.03 -13.05 20.78
CA HIS A 787 19.63 -14.44 20.59
C HIS A 787 18.62 -14.83 21.65
N VAL A 788 17.47 -15.34 21.27
CA VAL A 788 16.35 -15.77 22.15
C VAL A 788 16.07 -17.24 21.88
N PRO A 789 16.51 -18.17 22.71
CA PRO A 789 16.27 -19.61 22.51
C PRO A 789 14.78 -19.98 22.63
N LYS A 790 14.07 -19.46 23.59
CA LYS A 790 12.60 -19.45 23.80
C LYS A 790 12.20 -18.30 24.70
N ARG A 791 13.03 -18.01 25.71
CA ARG A 791 12.84 -16.91 26.65
C ARG A 791 14.16 -16.26 26.94
N ARG A 792 14.18 -14.93 26.96
CA ARG A 792 15.33 -14.14 27.41
C ARG A 792 14.88 -12.94 28.20
N GLN A 793 15.52 -12.71 29.33
CA GLN A 793 15.27 -11.57 30.21
C GLN A 793 16.46 -10.63 30.17
N LEU A 794 16.18 -9.33 30.10
CA LEU A 794 17.20 -8.27 30.12
C LEU A 794 16.87 -7.31 31.24
N GLU A 795 17.88 -7.02 32.08
CA GLU A 795 17.79 -5.94 33.04
C GLU A 795 18.20 -4.64 32.37
N LEU A 796 17.36 -3.65 32.42
CA LEU A 796 17.50 -2.37 31.75
C LEU A 796 17.34 -1.23 32.75
N MET A 797 18.14 -0.18 32.58
CA MET A 797 17.96 1.10 33.27
C MET A 797 17.24 2.05 32.32
N LEU A 798 16.10 2.60 32.73
CA LEU A 798 15.36 3.54 31.93
C LEU A 798 16.12 4.85 31.79
N PRO A 799 16.07 5.53 30.62
CA PRO A 799 16.68 6.84 30.42
C PRO A 799 16.09 7.89 31.37
N ASP A 800 16.87 8.90 31.69
CA ASP A 800 16.45 10.06 32.52
C ASP A 800 15.52 11.05 31.79
N PHE A 801 15.00 10.68 30.63
CA PHE A 801 14.12 11.54 29.83
C PHE A 801 12.65 11.28 30.14
N LEU A 802 11.89 12.34 30.36
CA LEU A 802 10.45 12.31 30.56
C LEU A 802 9.74 12.22 29.20
N THR A 803 9.38 11.01 28.82
CA THR A 803 8.68 10.75 27.54
C THR A 803 8.02 9.38 27.58
N THR A 804 7.14 9.13 26.62
CA THR A 804 6.69 7.77 26.34
C THR A 804 7.64 7.15 25.34
N TRP A 805 8.27 6.04 25.71
CA TRP A 805 9.08 5.24 24.83
C TRP A 805 8.26 4.14 24.18
N GLU A 806 8.41 3.97 22.90
CA GLU A 806 7.87 2.84 22.15
C GLU A 806 9.01 1.85 21.91
N ILE A 807 8.90 0.66 22.49
CA ILE A 807 9.86 -0.42 22.31
C ILE A 807 9.28 -1.38 21.28
N GLN A 808 10.01 -1.61 20.20
CA GLN A 808 9.66 -2.51 19.13
C GLN A 808 10.67 -3.65 19.05
N GLY A 809 10.16 -4.87 18.92
CA GLY A 809 10.95 -6.05 18.65
C GLY A 809 10.60 -6.67 17.31
N ILE A 810 11.64 -6.97 16.54
CA ILE A 810 11.51 -7.69 15.26
C ILE A 810 12.37 -8.95 15.37
N GLY A 811 11.73 -10.11 15.27
CA GLY A 811 12.36 -11.42 15.36
C GLY A 811 12.45 -12.12 14.02
N ILE A 812 13.51 -12.85 13.79
CA ILE A 812 13.68 -13.77 12.66
C ILE A 812 14.01 -15.16 13.20
N SER A 813 13.30 -16.15 12.70
CA SER A 813 13.47 -17.58 13.00
C SER A 813 13.30 -18.42 11.75
N ASN A 814 13.45 -19.71 11.87
CA ASN A 814 13.13 -20.67 10.81
C ASN A 814 11.65 -20.65 10.39
N LYS A 815 10.78 -20.05 11.24
CA LYS A 815 9.35 -19.85 10.94
C LYS A 815 9.07 -18.50 10.24
N GLY A 816 10.10 -17.73 9.93
CA GLY A 816 10.01 -16.46 9.24
C GLY A 816 10.16 -15.24 10.13
N LEU A 817 9.77 -14.10 9.61
CA LEU A 817 9.78 -12.79 10.27
C LEU A 817 8.63 -12.66 11.27
N CYS A 818 8.90 -12.09 12.42
CA CYS A 818 7.92 -11.81 13.46
C CYS A 818 8.11 -10.40 14.01
N VAL A 819 7.05 -9.62 14.04
CA VAL A 819 7.04 -8.29 14.67
C VAL A 819 6.21 -8.36 15.94
N ALA A 820 6.82 -8.05 17.08
CA ALA A 820 6.10 -7.98 18.35
C ALA A 820 5.18 -6.75 18.40
N ASP A 821 4.14 -6.82 19.22
CA ASP A 821 3.35 -5.65 19.55
C ASP A 821 4.24 -4.57 20.16
N VAL A 822 3.96 -3.31 19.81
CA VAL A 822 4.72 -2.18 20.34
C VAL A 822 4.44 -2.04 21.82
N LEU A 823 5.49 -2.11 22.63
CA LEU A 823 5.42 -1.87 24.07
C LEU A 823 5.57 -0.38 24.35
N GLN A 824 4.54 0.25 24.85
CA GLN A 824 4.59 1.63 25.30
C GLN A 824 5.05 1.72 26.75
N LEU A 825 6.06 2.53 26.99
CA LEU A 825 6.69 2.74 28.29
C LEU A 825 6.67 4.22 28.64
N GLN A 826 5.76 4.61 29.54
CA GLN A 826 5.65 5.97 30.02
C GLN A 826 6.69 6.21 31.14
N VAL A 827 7.62 7.13 30.89
CA VAL A 827 8.64 7.53 31.86
C VAL A 827 8.35 8.99 32.31
N TYR A 828 7.73 9.12 33.47
CA TYR A 828 7.35 10.41 34.06
C TYR A 828 7.55 10.37 35.58
N LYS A 829 7.64 11.54 36.22
CA LYS A 829 7.60 11.63 37.70
C LYS A 829 6.15 11.76 38.16
N ASP A 830 5.83 11.18 39.32
CA ASP A 830 4.47 11.03 39.87
C ASP A 830 3.63 12.33 39.93
N HIS A 831 4.23 13.50 40.00
CA HIS A 831 3.54 14.78 40.07
C HIS A 831 3.05 15.32 38.69
N PHE A 832 3.53 14.78 37.57
CA PHE A 832 3.08 15.21 36.25
C PHE A 832 1.71 14.61 35.86
N LEU A 833 1.32 13.51 36.49
CA LEU A 833 0.04 12.82 36.28
C LEU A 833 -1.14 13.45 37.04
N ALA A 834 -0.88 14.16 38.12
CA ALA A 834 -1.93 14.82 38.88
C ALA A 834 -2.69 15.89 38.09
N ILE A 835 -2.09 16.39 36.99
CA ILE A 835 -2.67 17.37 36.08
C ILE A 835 -3.57 16.71 35.02
N ASN A 836 -3.34 15.44 34.69
CA ASN A 836 -4.12 14.72 33.67
C ASN A 836 -5.38 13.99 34.20
N ASN A 837 -5.49 13.77 35.51
CA ASN A 837 -6.63 13.02 36.09
C ASN A 837 -7.91 13.87 36.34
N ASN A 838 -7.92 15.14 35.94
CA ASN A 838 -9.08 16.00 36.07
C ASN A 838 -9.91 16.16 34.78
N VAL A 839 -9.69 15.32 33.77
CA VAL A 839 -10.60 15.26 32.62
C VAL A 839 -11.67 14.21 32.94
N PRO A 840 -12.96 14.59 33.03
CA PRO A 840 -14.01 13.59 33.25
C PRO A 840 -14.04 12.63 32.05
N ARG A 841 -13.95 11.33 32.35
CA ARG A 841 -14.32 10.30 31.38
C ARG A 841 -15.80 10.51 31.09
N VAL A 842 -16.11 10.84 29.88
CA VAL A 842 -17.46 10.73 29.34
C VAL A 842 -17.66 9.25 28.99
N ASP A 843 -18.55 8.59 29.76
CA ASP A 843 -19.01 7.25 29.53
C ASP A 843 -19.74 7.12 28.17
#